data_b2ab9de01953c6f31ca3d0aaa5399f2d
#
_entry.id   b2ab9de01953c6f31ca3d0aaa5399f2d
#
_cell.length_a   1.000
_cell.length_b   1.000
_cell.length_c   1.000
_cell.angle_alpha   90.00
_cell.angle_beta   90.00
_cell.angle_gamma   90.00
#
_symmetry.space_group_name_H-M   'P 1'
#
loop_
_entity.id
_entity.type
_entity.pdbx_description
1 polymer ?
#
loop_
_entity_poly.entity_id
_entity_poly.type
_entity_poly.pdbx_seq_one_letter_code
_entity_poly.pdbx_strand_id
1 'polypeptide(L)'
;MNMNYLALILLSPSVLGQDQEQSIEQITVTATRTDQNILDVASNISWLDDESLRLIEQQHINQALVRIAGAWISRGNGQEHLTAIRSPVLTGAGGCGAFFIAQDGISLRAPGFCNVNQLFDANTEQAASLEVLRGPASTMYGSNAVHGVINVLTPNPLDTEQSNLSLSIGPHGYSRGMFSLSTKNEQHGLLFYGNVTKDGGYLDDSGFNQQKLNLIHQYQGGKWQVKNVLAVTNLKQETAGFISGFEVYKDDALKRQNPNPEAFRDSQSMRVYSQISYVENDTTSFSITPYIRSTDMQFLQHFLPWQPLEENSHNSLGVQAQFQKDYGDLTWLSGFDADYTQGQLTETQAAEFSPSLPAGIHYDYKVNASVYSPFAKLQWTATQQLLLSAGVRYEHSKYDYDNRLSTGSACEQGVENCRFTRPEDQVIDYEEWSYQINANYALTNHNRLYAQYSTGYRAPQTTELFRLQAGQTVAELDAENINSIELGLRGQTGSLFYDVTLFSMQKDNFIFQDTDRQNISDGETSHRGIELAINYQWQYVYASANGTFAKHQYDSNLTLSRINIQDNEIDTAPEHMGSVQLGWRSDSGEFIELEWVHQGNYYLNPENSAEYSGHNLLNLRTGFRLSDRLDIGVRVSNLTDEDYAERADFGFGSYRYFVGEPRAIYATVQYQY
;
A
#
# COMPACT_ATOMS: atom_id res chain seq x y z
N MET A 1 41.62 3.91 -2.64
CA MET A 1 42.15 3.03 -1.60
C MET A 1 42.39 3.87 -0.36
N ASN A 2 41.42 4.07 0.48
CA ASN A 2 41.51 4.55 1.86
C ASN A 2 40.24 4.11 2.57
N MET A 3 40.35 2.98 3.28
CA MET A 3 39.34 2.47 4.19
C MET A 3 39.45 3.23 5.50
N ASN A 4 38.44 4.01 5.85
CA ASN A 4 38.28 4.53 7.21
C ASN A 4 37.40 3.59 8.01
N TYR A 5 37.99 2.90 8.97
CA TYR A 5 37.32 2.07 9.96
C TYR A 5 36.50 2.95 10.92
N LEU A 6 35.19 2.75 10.97
CA LEU A 6 34.35 3.25 12.04
C LEU A 6 34.49 2.33 13.25
N ALA A 7 35.15 2.81 14.30
CA ALA A 7 35.32 2.07 15.55
C ALA A 7 34.00 2.16 16.37
N LEU A 8 33.32 1.04 16.52
CA LEU A 8 32.19 0.89 17.45
C LEU A 8 32.73 0.88 18.88
N ILE A 9 32.46 1.93 19.64
CA ILE A 9 32.77 1.99 21.07
C ILE A 9 31.64 1.26 21.80
N LEU A 10 31.93 0.06 22.32
CA LEU A 10 31.08 -0.68 23.24
C LEU A 10 31.28 -0.08 24.65
N LEU A 11 30.34 0.76 25.07
CA LEU A 11 30.21 1.16 26.48
C LEU A 11 29.41 0.09 27.22
N SER A 12 30.03 -0.57 28.17
CA SER A 12 29.37 -1.50 29.09
C SER A 12 28.64 -0.70 30.19
N PRO A 13 27.33 -0.83 30.38
CA PRO A 13 26.66 -0.30 31.56
C PRO A 13 26.54 -1.38 32.61
N SER A 14 27.28 -1.22 33.71
CA SER A 14 27.00 -1.89 34.96
C SER A 14 26.30 -0.91 35.90
N VAL A 15 24.99 -0.92 35.93
CA VAL A 15 24.18 -0.38 37.03
C VAL A 15 22.99 -1.31 37.25
N LEU A 16 23.01 -2.02 38.35
CA LEU A 16 21.90 -2.78 38.92
C LEU A 16 20.85 -1.78 39.42
N GLY A 17 19.79 -1.58 38.69
CA GLY A 17 18.53 -0.95 39.11
C GLY A 17 17.46 -2.03 39.22
N GLN A 18 16.67 -1.99 40.28
CA GLN A 18 15.53 -2.88 40.49
C GLN A 18 14.56 -2.77 39.35
N ASP A 19 14.36 -3.88 38.64
CA ASP A 19 13.34 -4.04 37.62
C ASP A 19 11.94 -3.91 38.27
N GLN A 20 11.30 -2.76 38.10
CA GLN A 20 9.85 -2.76 38.00
C GLN A 20 9.55 -3.36 36.63
N GLU A 21 8.99 -4.57 36.62
CA GLU A 21 8.33 -5.12 35.40
C GLU A 21 7.21 -4.15 35.00
N GLN A 22 7.53 -3.17 34.18
CA GLN A 22 6.49 -2.50 33.38
C GLN A 22 5.91 -3.57 32.52
N SER A 23 4.61 -3.81 32.64
CA SER A 23 3.88 -4.71 31.75
C SER A 23 4.09 -4.21 30.32
N ILE A 24 4.86 -4.95 29.55
CA ILE A 24 5.13 -4.65 28.16
C ILE A 24 3.78 -4.78 27.44
N GLU A 25 3.31 -3.68 26.85
CA GLU A 25 2.10 -3.69 26.04
C GLU A 25 2.27 -4.71 24.92
N GLN A 26 1.39 -5.73 24.89
CA GLN A 26 1.48 -6.79 23.89
C GLN A 26 0.96 -6.22 22.57
N ILE A 27 1.84 -6.18 21.56
CA ILE A 27 1.48 -5.72 20.23
C ILE A 27 0.60 -6.78 19.58
N THR A 28 -0.67 -6.45 19.35
CA THR A 28 -1.63 -7.30 18.66
C THR A 28 -1.78 -6.85 17.21
N VAL A 29 -1.75 -7.80 16.29
CA VAL A 29 -1.91 -7.57 14.85
C VAL A 29 -3.07 -8.40 14.30
N THR A 30 -3.75 -7.87 13.30
CA THR A 30 -4.95 -8.46 12.68
C THR A 30 -4.71 -8.94 11.25
N ALA A 31 -3.55 -8.64 10.67
CA ALA A 31 -3.21 -8.97 9.28
C ALA A 31 -3.20 -10.47 8.96
N THR A 32 -3.38 -11.34 9.97
CA THR A 32 -3.61 -12.79 9.79
C THR A 32 -5.10 -13.18 9.82
N ARG A 33 -6.02 -12.20 9.75
CA ARG A 33 -7.46 -12.31 9.93
C ARG A 33 -7.92 -12.76 11.32
N THR A 34 -7.03 -12.79 12.28
CA THR A 34 -7.29 -13.08 13.69
C THR A 34 -6.38 -12.19 14.53
N ASP A 35 -6.87 -11.76 15.69
CA ASP A 35 -6.05 -11.02 16.64
C ASP A 35 -4.97 -11.94 17.19
N GLN A 36 -3.72 -11.61 16.96
CA GLN A 36 -2.56 -12.39 17.42
C GLN A 36 -1.48 -11.49 17.97
N ASN A 37 -0.79 -11.98 19.02
CA ASN A 37 0.44 -11.32 19.46
C ASN A 37 1.48 -11.38 18.34
N ILE A 38 2.14 -10.27 18.06
CA ILE A 38 3.13 -10.19 16.99
C ILE A 38 4.27 -11.20 17.12
N LEU A 39 4.65 -11.56 18.35
CA LEU A 39 5.68 -12.58 18.60
C LEU A 39 5.24 -13.98 18.15
N ASP A 40 3.95 -14.26 18.13
CA ASP A 40 3.40 -15.58 17.76
C ASP A 40 3.08 -15.68 16.25
N VAL A 41 3.20 -14.57 15.53
CA VAL A 41 3.00 -14.53 14.08
C VAL A 41 4.29 -14.90 13.35
N ALA A 42 4.27 -15.99 12.59
CA ALA A 42 5.40 -16.43 11.78
C ALA A 42 5.40 -15.82 10.36
N SER A 43 5.07 -14.53 10.27
CA SER A 43 5.08 -13.74 9.03
C SER A 43 5.70 -12.39 9.30
N ASN A 44 6.23 -11.75 8.27
CA ASN A 44 6.83 -10.44 8.40
C ASN A 44 5.75 -9.35 8.38
N ILE A 45 5.38 -8.85 9.56
CA ILE A 45 4.39 -7.79 9.75
C ILE A 45 5.06 -6.60 10.43
N SER A 46 4.79 -5.40 9.92
CA SER A 46 5.06 -4.14 10.58
C SER A 46 3.76 -3.36 10.77
N TRP A 47 3.74 -2.51 11.77
CA TRP A 47 2.59 -1.67 12.06
C TRP A 47 3.04 -0.24 12.41
N LEU A 48 2.15 0.71 12.19
CA LEU A 48 2.20 2.06 12.71
C LEU A 48 0.92 2.28 13.50
N ASP A 49 1.04 2.54 14.77
CA ASP A 49 -0.08 2.84 15.66
C ASP A 49 -0.64 4.26 15.46
N ASP A 50 -1.75 4.56 16.08
CA ASP A 50 -2.41 5.85 16.01
C ASP A 50 -1.56 7.00 16.56
N GLU A 51 -0.71 6.73 17.57
CA GLU A 51 0.21 7.70 18.13
C GLU A 51 1.30 8.07 17.12
N SER A 52 1.90 7.09 16.45
CA SER A 52 2.86 7.28 15.36
C SER A 52 2.23 8.05 14.20
N LEU A 53 1.01 7.70 13.79
CA LEU A 53 0.31 8.39 12.70
C LEU A 53 -0.01 9.85 13.05
N ARG A 54 -0.43 10.13 14.29
CA ARG A 54 -0.63 11.51 14.78
C ARG A 54 0.66 12.31 14.83
N LEU A 55 1.78 11.70 15.25
CA LEU A 55 3.09 12.34 15.29
C LEU A 55 3.60 12.66 13.88
N ILE A 56 3.43 11.75 12.92
CA ILE A 56 3.83 11.94 11.52
C ILE A 56 3.00 13.06 10.89
N GLU A 57 1.70 13.10 11.17
CA GLU A 57 0.76 14.08 10.61
C GLU A 57 0.90 14.20 9.08
N GLN A 58 0.90 13.06 8.42
CA GLN A 58 1.24 12.93 7.00
C GLN A 58 0.35 13.77 6.09
N GLN A 59 0.93 14.40 5.06
CA GLN A 59 0.20 14.99 3.94
C GLN A 59 -0.08 13.94 2.87
N HIS A 60 0.85 13.03 2.70
CA HIS A 60 0.80 11.93 1.77
C HIS A 60 1.27 10.66 2.45
N ILE A 61 0.70 9.52 2.08
CA ILE A 61 0.95 8.22 2.73
C ILE A 61 2.41 7.75 2.64
N ASN A 62 3.20 8.25 1.67
CA ASN A 62 4.64 7.93 1.60
C ASN A 62 5.38 8.30 2.89
N GLN A 63 4.99 9.41 3.54
CA GLN A 63 5.62 9.87 4.79
C GLN A 63 5.41 8.92 5.98
N ALA A 64 4.36 8.12 5.95
CA ALA A 64 4.12 7.08 6.95
C ALA A 64 4.83 5.77 6.56
N LEU A 65 4.67 5.31 5.31
CA LEU A 65 5.19 4.02 4.90
C LEU A 65 6.71 3.95 4.78
N VAL A 66 7.40 5.09 4.69
CA VAL A 66 8.88 5.14 4.78
C VAL A 66 9.42 4.61 6.12
N ARG A 67 8.58 4.55 7.16
CA ARG A 67 8.91 3.97 8.48
C ARG A 67 8.78 2.44 8.52
N ILE A 68 8.45 1.82 7.42
CA ILE A 68 8.25 0.36 7.30
C ILE A 68 9.30 -0.21 6.36
N ALA A 69 10.16 -1.11 6.87
CA ALA A 69 11.13 -1.80 6.04
C ALA A 69 10.43 -2.56 4.91
N GLY A 70 11.03 -2.63 3.72
CA GLY A 70 10.50 -3.34 2.56
C GLY A 70 9.31 -2.68 1.86
N ALA A 71 8.76 -1.58 2.39
CA ALA A 71 7.66 -0.84 1.77
C ALA A 71 8.13 0.52 1.27
N TRP A 72 7.77 0.84 0.04
CA TRP A 72 8.06 2.12 -0.59
C TRP A 72 6.83 2.62 -1.35
N ILE A 73 6.57 3.90 -1.22
CA ILE A 73 5.56 4.62 -1.99
C ILE A 73 6.27 5.63 -2.90
N SER A 74 6.23 5.36 -4.19
CA SER A 74 6.65 6.30 -5.22
C SER A 74 5.53 7.30 -5.45
N ARG A 75 5.70 8.52 -4.95
CA ARG A 75 4.70 9.59 -5.01
C ARG A 75 4.68 10.23 -6.40
N GLY A 76 3.47 10.43 -6.94
CA GLY A 76 3.20 11.35 -8.04
C GLY A 76 2.81 12.74 -7.51
N ASN A 77 2.02 13.50 -8.26
CA ASN A 77 1.46 14.76 -7.78
C ASN A 77 0.17 14.53 -6.99
N GLY A 78 -0.13 15.46 -6.07
CA GLY A 78 -1.31 15.37 -5.21
C GLY A 78 -1.28 14.11 -4.34
N GLN A 79 -2.32 13.30 -4.44
CA GLN A 79 -2.47 12.01 -3.74
C GLN A 79 -2.10 10.79 -4.59
N GLU A 80 -1.59 10.99 -5.80
CA GLU A 80 -1.14 9.90 -6.65
C GLU A 80 0.09 9.19 -6.08
N HIS A 81 0.08 7.88 -6.14
CA HIS A 81 1.18 7.06 -5.67
C HIS A 81 1.18 5.69 -6.35
N LEU A 82 2.35 5.08 -6.38
CA LEU A 82 2.55 3.69 -6.75
C LEU A 82 3.22 2.97 -5.59
N THR A 83 2.66 1.84 -5.21
CA THR A 83 3.15 1.04 -4.09
C THR A 83 4.21 0.06 -4.56
N ALA A 84 5.24 -0.15 -3.72
CA ALA A 84 6.18 -1.25 -3.82
C ALA A 84 6.37 -1.89 -2.44
N ILE A 85 6.27 -3.21 -2.36
CA ILE A 85 6.55 -4.01 -1.17
C ILE A 85 7.40 -5.19 -1.62
N ARG A 86 8.69 -5.18 -1.27
CA ARG A 86 9.66 -6.18 -1.77
C ARG A 86 9.60 -6.36 -3.29
N SER A 87 9.36 -5.28 -4.01
CA SER A 87 9.17 -5.26 -5.45
C SER A 87 9.66 -3.95 -6.04
N PRO A 88 9.87 -3.87 -7.35
CA PRO A 88 9.92 -2.59 -8.05
C PRO A 88 8.56 -1.89 -7.96
N VAL A 89 8.52 -0.63 -8.33
CA VAL A 89 7.29 0.10 -8.61
C VAL A 89 6.73 -0.40 -9.94
N LEU A 90 5.59 -1.08 -9.89
CA LEU A 90 4.96 -1.66 -11.07
C LEU A 90 4.13 -0.60 -11.78
N THR A 91 4.55 -0.21 -12.98
CA THR A 91 3.94 0.87 -13.79
C THR A 91 3.03 0.36 -14.91
N GLY A 92 3.00 -0.95 -15.18
CA GLY A 92 2.12 -1.57 -16.16
C GLY A 92 0.63 -1.42 -15.84
N ALA A 93 -0.22 -1.65 -16.84
CA ALA A 93 -1.68 -1.44 -16.75
C ALA A 93 -2.36 -2.20 -15.59
N GLY A 94 -1.85 -3.37 -15.21
CA GLY A 94 -2.34 -4.17 -14.09
C GLY A 94 -1.44 -4.16 -12.86
N GLY A 95 -0.36 -3.36 -12.84
CA GLY A 95 0.67 -3.41 -11.80
C GLY A 95 0.15 -3.18 -10.38
N CYS A 96 -0.86 -2.35 -10.20
CA CYS A 96 -1.50 -2.16 -8.90
C CYS A 96 -2.21 -3.42 -8.36
N GLY A 97 -2.48 -4.42 -9.19
CA GLY A 97 -3.04 -5.71 -8.77
C GLY A 97 -2.09 -6.59 -7.97
N ALA A 98 -0.81 -6.26 -7.86
CA ALA A 98 0.17 -7.03 -7.10
C ALA A 98 0.15 -6.78 -5.58
N PHE A 99 -0.66 -5.84 -5.10
CA PHE A 99 -0.77 -5.45 -3.70
C PHE A 99 -2.23 -5.48 -3.25
N PHE A 100 -2.49 -6.13 -2.10
CA PHE A 100 -3.80 -6.08 -1.48
C PHE A 100 -3.87 -4.89 -0.54
N ILE A 101 -4.73 -3.92 -0.86
CA ILE A 101 -4.92 -2.72 -0.06
C ILE A 101 -6.31 -2.76 0.53
N ALA A 102 -6.41 -2.70 1.87
CA ALA A 102 -7.65 -2.95 2.60
C ALA A 102 -7.93 -1.89 3.67
N GLN A 103 -9.19 -1.81 4.05
CA GLN A 103 -9.64 -1.19 5.29
C GLN A 103 -10.39 -2.25 6.10
N ASP A 104 -9.95 -2.49 7.35
CA ASP A 104 -10.47 -3.55 8.23
C ASP A 104 -10.57 -4.93 7.53
N GLY A 105 -9.57 -5.27 6.68
CA GLY A 105 -9.52 -6.53 5.93
C GLY A 105 -10.36 -6.58 4.64
N ILE A 106 -11.13 -5.54 4.32
CA ILE A 106 -11.93 -5.46 3.09
C ILE A 106 -11.14 -4.69 2.03
N SER A 107 -10.94 -5.30 0.86
CA SER A 107 -10.22 -4.67 -0.25
C SER A 107 -10.84 -3.34 -0.65
N LEU A 108 -10.01 -2.31 -0.83
CA LEU A 108 -10.45 -1.01 -1.36
C LEU A 108 -10.82 -1.11 -2.85
N ARG A 109 -10.23 -2.06 -3.57
CA ARG A 109 -10.42 -2.27 -5.01
C ARG A 109 -11.29 -3.47 -5.29
N ALA A 110 -12.06 -3.38 -6.37
CA ALA A 110 -12.82 -4.50 -6.87
C ALA A 110 -11.92 -5.56 -7.54
N PRO A 111 -12.28 -6.86 -7.48
CA PRO A 111 -11.55 -7.91 -8.20
C PRO A 111 -11.47 -7.62 -9.70
N GLY A 112 -10.27 -7.75 -10.25
CA GLY A 112 -10.01 -7.51 -11.68
C GLY A 112 -9.92 -6.04 -12.09
N PHE A 113 -10.18 -5.09 -11.19
CA PHE A 113 -10.12 -3.67 -11.49
C PHE A 113 -8.98 -3.00 -10.74
N CYS A 114 -8.19 -2.22 -11.45
CA CYS A 114 -6.97 -1.63 -10.95
C CYS A 114 -6.87 -0.17 -11.40
N ASN A 115 -7.26 0.72 -10.52
CA ASN A 115 -6.94 2.14 -10.63
C ASN A 115 -5.80 2.46 -9.71
N VAL A 116 -4.75 3.08 -10.19
CA VAL A 116 -3.56 3.48 -9.45
C VAL A 116 -3.82 3.44 -7.93
N ASN A 117 -3.11 2.64 -7.23
CA ASN A 117 -3.13 2.40 -5.78
C ASN A 117 -4.11 3.30 -4.98
N GLN A 118 -5.35 2.85 -4.80
CA GLN A 118 -6.45 3.59 -4.18
C GLN A 118 -6.34 3.71 -2.65
N LEU A 119 -5.11 3.69 -2.08
CA LEU A 119 -4.92 3.86 -0.64
C LEU A 119 -5.42 5.23 -0.15
N PHE A 120 -5.47 6.23 -1.03
CA PHE A 120 -6.06 7.53 -0.73
C PHE A 120 -7.57 7.48 -0.45
N ASP A 121 -8.25 6.37 -0.76
CA ASP A 121 -9.66 6.16 -0.42
C ASP A 121 -9.88 5.78 1.05
N ALA A 122 -8.84 5.38 1.77
CA ALA A 122 -8.90 5.14 3.20
C ALA A 122 -8.49 6.39 4.01
N ASN A 123 -9.10 6.58 5.18
CA ASN A 123 -8.70 7.65 6.10
C ASN A 123 -7.49 7.21 6.93
N THR A 124 -6.32 7.23 6.31
CA THR A 124 -5.05 6.83 6.93
C THR A 124 -4.55 7.84 7.96
N GLU A 125 -5.00 9.10 7.87
CA GLU A 125 -4.62 10.19 8.77
C GLU A 125 -5.21 10.04 10.18
N GLN A 126 -6.31 9.31 10.29
CA GLN A 126 -7.05 9.08 11.54
C GLN A 126 -7.31 7.58 11.76
N ALA A 127 -6.47 6.72 11.21
CA ALA A 127 -6.55 5.28 11.44
C ALA A 127 -6.13 4.92 12.88
N ALA A 128 -6.63 3.80 13.40
CA ALA A 128 -6.12 3.22 14.65
C ALA A 128 -4.73 2.65 14.44
N SER A 129 -4.49 2.03 13.28
CA SER A 129 -3.17 1.58 12.87
C SER A 129 -3.10 1.33 11.36
N LEU A 130 -1.88 1.29 10.83
CA LEU A 130 -1.55 0.73 9.54
C LEU A 130 -0.77 -0.55 9.76
N GLU A 131 -1.26 -1.67 9.26
CA GLU A 131 -0.55 -2.94 9.24
C GLU A 131 -0.04 -3.23 7.84
N VAL A 132 1.23 -3.59 7.71
CA VAL A 132 1.84 -3.99 6.44
C VAL A 132 2.41 -5.38 6.58
N LEU A 133 1.77 -6.33 5.89
CA LEU A 133 2.26 -7.69 5.73
C LEU A 133 3.10 -7.75 4.45
N ARG A 134 4.34 -8.19 4.57
CA ARG A 134 5.29 -8.27 3.45
C ARG A 134 5.44 -9.70 2.96
N GLY A 135 5.58 -9.85 1.65
CA GLY A 135 5.59 -11.15 0.97
C GLY A 135 4.19 -11.70 0.67
N PRO A 136 4.10 -12.87 0.02
CA PRO A 136 2.85 -13.43 -0.45
C PRO A 136 1.88 -13.76 0.70
N ALA A 137 0.65 -13.25 0.58
CA ALA A 137 -0.41 -13.42 1.57
C ALA A 137 -1.73 -13.95 0.96
N SER A 138 -1.68 -14.48 -0.26
CA SER A 138 -2.88 -14.92 -0.99
C SER A 138 -3.65 -16.01 -0.27
N THR A 139 -3.02 -16.82 0.56
CA THR A 139 -3.70 -17.85 1.38
C THR A 139 -4.78 -17.25 2.30
N MET A 140 -4.57 -16.04 2.80
CA MET A 140 -5.56 -15.36 3.66
C MET A 140 -6.38 -14.31 2.90
N TYR A 141 -5.81 -13.65 1.89
CA TYR A 141 -6.42 -12.47 1.25
C TYR A 141 -6.84 -12.70 -0.21
N GLY A 142 -6.43 -13.83 -0.83
CA GLY A 142 -6.74 -14.15 -2.21
C GLY A 142 -5.86 -13.41 -3.22
N SER A 143 -6.37 -13.28 -4.43
CA SER A 143 -5.72 -12.55 -5.52
C SER A 143 -5.31 -11.14 -5.09
N ASN A 144 -4.24 -10.62 -5.70
CA ASN A 144 -3.64 -9.32 -5.45
C ASN A 144 -2.76 -9.21 -4.19
N ALA A 145 -2.75 -10.18 -3.27
CA ALA A 145 -1.81 -10.23 -2.15
C ALA A 145 -0.48 -10.92 -2.55
N VAL A 146 0.08 -10.53 -3.71
CA VAL A 146 1.29 -11.15 -4.30
C VAL A 146 2.55 -10.72 -3.57
N HIS A 147 2.76 -9.42 -3.47
CA HIS A 147 3.94 -8.85 -2.80
C HIS A 147 3.67 -8.41 -1.36
N GLY A 148 2.40 -8.22 -1.01
CA GLY A 148 2.03 -7.83 0.35
C GLY A 148 0.63 -7.28 0.51
N VAL A 149 0.32 -6.93 1.75
CA VAL A 149 -0.96 -6.37 2.19
C VAL A 149 -0.70 -5.08 2.94
N ILE A 150 -1.46 -4.03 2.65
CA ILE A 150 -1.59 -2.83 3.47
C ILE A 150 -3.02 -2.82 4.02
N ASN A 151 -3.17 -2.92 5.34
CA ASN A 151 -4.46 -2.92 6.01
C ASN A 151 -4.59 -1.69 6.92
N VAL A 152 -5.56 -0.83 6.63
CA VAL A 152 -5.89 0.35 7.41
C VAL A 152 -6.94 -0.02 8.43
N LEU A 153 -6.62 0.00 9.72
CA LEU A 153 -7.56 -0.33 10.78
C LEU A 153 -8.29 0.92 11.26
N THR A 154 -9.60 0.85 11.29
CA THR A 154 -10.43 1.94 11.80
C THR A 154 -10.50 1.91 13.32
N PRO A 155 -10.60 3.09 14.00
CA PRO A 155 -10.68 3.15 15.45
C PRO A 155 -11.88 2.38 16.02
N ASN A 156 -11.73 1.89 17.26
CA ASN A 156 -12.82 1.30 18.02
C ASN A 156 -13.53 2.40 18.84
N PRO A 157 -14.83 2.68 18.59
CA PRO A 157 -15.57 3.68 19.34
C PRO A 157 -15.67 3.42 20.84
N LEU A 158 -15.61 2.16 21.29
CA LEU A 158 -15.66 1.82 22.71
C LEU A 158 -14.37 2.18 23.47
N ASP A 159 -13.24 2.23 22.75
CA ASP A 159 -11.94 2.60 23.31
C ASP A 159 -11.64 4.10 23.15
N THR A 160 -12.35 4.79 22.24
CA THR A 160 -12.17 6.21 21.99
C THR A 160 -12.79 7.03 23.12
N GLU A 161 -11.96 7.78 23.86
CA GLU A 161 -12.42 8.51 25.04
C GLU A 161 -12.77 9.97 24.79
N GLN A 162 -12.12 10.62 23.82
CA GLN A 162 -12.22 12.05 23.62
C GLN A 162 -12.61 12.44 22.19
N SER A 163 -13.42 13.48 22.12
CA SER A 163 -13.66 14.19 20.87
C SER A 163 -12.54 15.21 20.63
N ASN A 164 -12.14 15.38 19.38
CA ASN A 164 -11.10 16.35 19.03
C ASN A 164 -11.41 17.10 17.75
N LEU A 165 -10.79 18.28 17.63
CA LEU A 165 -10.76 19.10 16.43
C LEU A 165 -9.33 19.54 16.18
N SER A 166 -8.83 19.38 14.96
CA SER A 166 -7.49 19.81 14.57
C SER A 166 -7.54 20.66 13.31
N LEU A 167 -6.69 21.67 13.26
CA LEU A 167 -6.48 22.52 12.10
C LEU A 167 -4.98 22.62 11.82
N SER A 168 -4.57 22.23 10.61
CA SER A 168 -3.20 22.32 10.13
C SER A 168 -3.13 23.28 8.95
N ILE A 169 -2.06 24.07 8.89
CA ILE A 169 -1.74 24.98 7.79
C ILE A 169 -0.29 24.80 7.36
N GLY A 170 0.00 25.10 6.10
CA GLY A 170 1.34 24.95 5.53
C GLY A 170 1.59 25.84 4.29
N PRO A 171 2.71 25.61 3.59
CA PRO A 171 3.01 26.32 2.37
C PRO A 171 2.03 26.00 1.24
N HIS A 172 2.12 26.73 0.13
CA HIS A 172 1.31 26.50 -1.08
C HIS A 172 -0.20 26.48 -0.85
N GLY A 173 -0.70 27.16 0.20
CA GLY A 173 -2.12 27.17 0.54
C GLY A 173 -2.64 25.89 1.17
N TYR A 174 -1.74 25.02 1.68
CA TYR A 174 -2.12 23.83 2.42
C TYR A 174 -2.94 24.18 3.66
N SER A 175 -4.07 23.50 3.80
CA SER A 175 -4.90 23.54 5.00
C SER A 175 -5.63 22.20 5.18
N ARG A 176 -5.68 21.70 6.42
CA ARG A 176 -6.42 20.48 6.77
C ARG A 176 -7.20 20.72 8.06
N GLY A 177 -8.50 20.47 8.00
CA GLY A 177 -9.35 20.36 9.18
C GLY A 177 -9.66 18.89 9.46
N MET A 178 -9.39 18.41 10.67
CA MET A 178 -9.77 17.06 11.12
C MET A 178 -10.68 17.17 12.33
N PHE A 179 -11.63 16.25 12.42
CA PHE A 179 -12.51 16.15 13.58
C PHE A 179 -12.75 14.69 13.95
N SER A 180 -13.05 14.46 15.23
CA SER A 180 -13.48 13.19 15.79
C SER A 180 -14.50 13.45 16.88
N LEU A 181 -15.70 12.89 16.73
CA LEU A 181 -16.81 13.01 17.68
C LEU A 181 -17.18 11.61 18.18
N SER A 182 -16.98 11.38 19.45
CA SER A 182 -17.19 10.08 20.09
C SER A 182 -18.27 10.16 21.15
N THR A 183 -19.12 9.12 21.23
CA THR A 183 -20.00 8.87 22.35
C THR A 183 -20.14 7.37 22.59
N LYS A 184 -20.14 6.96 23.85
CA LYS A 184 -20.22 5.52 24.22
C LYS A 184 -20.98 5.30 25.52
N ASN A 185 -21.48 4.08 25.66
CA ASN A 185 -21.92 3.49 26.90
C ASN A 185 -21.28 2.11 27.08
N GLU A 186 -21.71 1.31 28.04
CA GLU A 186 -21.11 -0.01 28.31
C GLU A 186 -21.15 -1.01 27.14
N GLN A 187 -22.10 -0.88 26.22
CA GLN A 187 -22.33 -1.84 25.13
C GLN A 187 -22.23 -1.21 23.74
N HIS A 188 -22.44 0.08 23.60
CA HIS A 188 -22.48 0.77 22.32
C HIS A 188 -21.49 1.93 22.30
N GLY A 189 -20.73 2.01 21.21
CA GLY A 189 -19.91 3.17 20.87
C GLY A 189 -20.29 3.70 19.49
N LEU A 190 -20.27 5.02 19.34
CA LEU A 190 -20.47 5.71 18.07
C LEU A 190 -19.34 6.70 17.87
N LEU A 191 -18.70 6.64 16.71
CA LEU A 191 -17.61 7.53 16.33
C LEU A 191 -17.89 8.10 14.94
N PHE A 192 -17.96 9.42 14.84
CA PHE A 192 -18.01 10.13 13.58
C PHE A 192 -16.74 10.98 13.44
N TYR A 193 -15.94 10.70 12.42
CA TYR A 193 -14.65 11.37 12.22
C TYR A 193 -14.36 11.58 10.74
N GLY A 194 -13.47 12.51 10.46
CA GLY A 194 -13.08 12.79 9.10
C GLY A 194 -12.14 13.96 8.97
N ASN A 195 -11.73 14.20 7.74
CA ASN A 195 -10.89 15.32 7.38
C ASN A 195 -11.33 16.00 6.08
N VAL A 196 -10.98 17.27 5.98
CA VAL A 196 -11.09 18.07 4.76
C VAL A 196 -9.73 18.69 4.52
N THR A 197 -9.11 18.37 3.40
CA THR A 197 -7.77 18.86 3.02
C THR A 197 -7.87 19.66 1.73
N LYS A 198 -7.19 20.80 1.71
CA LYS A 198 -6.90 21.58 0.51
C LYS A 198 -5.41 21.82 0.44
N ASP A 199 -4.83 21.64 -0.73
CA ASP A 199 -3.43 21.90 -1.05
C ASP A 199 -3.36 22.58 -2.40
N GLY A 200 -2.62 23.67 -2.53
CA GLY A 200 -2.38 24.33 -3.83
C GLY A 200 -1.27 23.69 -4.66
N GLY A 201 -0.52 22.75 -4.06
CA GLY A 201 0.59 22.05 -4.70
C GLY A 201 1.87 22.89 -4.82
N TYR A 202 3.01 22.19 -4.87
CA TYR A 202 4.32 22.83 -5.06
C TYR A 202 4.56 23.27 -6.51
N LEU A 203 4.16 22.42 -7.49
CA LEU A 203 4.22 22.76 -8.91
C LEU A 203 3.08 23.74 -9.26
N ASP A 204 3.21 24.44 -10.36
CA ASP A 204 2.13 25.27 -10.89
C ASP A 204 0.96 24.36 -11.30
N ASP A 205 -0.30 24.75 -10.99
CA ASP A 205 -1.52 24.00 -11.30
C ASP A 205 -1.42 22.50 -10.90
N SER A 206 -1.10 22.22 -9.62
CA SER A 206 -0.90 20.85 -9.11
C SER A 206 -1.62 20.57 -7.80
N GLY A 207 -2.62 21.36 -7.46
CA GLY A 207 -3.33 21.30 -6.20
C GLY A 207 -4.34 20.15 -6.10
N PHE A 208 -4.84 19.93 -4.88
CA PHE A 208 -5.94 18.99 -4.66
C PHE A 208 -6.89 19.45 -3.54
N ASN A 209 -8.11 18.92 -3.60
CA ASN A 209 -9.11 19.00 -2.54
C ASN A 209 -9.57 17.57 -2.22
N GLN A 210 -9.54 17.19 -0.95
CA GLN A 210 -9.96 15.86 -0.51
C GLN A 210 -10.84 15.95 0.72
N GLN A 211 -11.90 15.13 0.76
CA GLN A 211 -12.75 14.92 1.92
C GLN A 211 -12.82 13.43 2.22
N LYS A 212 -12.62 13.07 3.48
CA LYS A 212 -12.77 11.71 4.00
C LYS A 212 -13.68 11.74 5.22
N LEU A 213 -14.76 10.96 5.18
CA LEU A 213 -15.75 10.88 6.27
C LEU A 213 -15.96 9.42 6.64
N ASN A 214 -15.99 9.15 7.95
CA ASN A 214 -16.22 7.80 8.49
C ASN A 214 -17.24 7.88 9.63
N LEU A 215 -18.17 6.94 9.62
CA LEU A 215 -19.11 6.73 10.73
C LEU A 215 -18.98 5.27 11.17
N ILE A 216 -18.67 5.06 12.45
CA ILE A 216 -18.50 3.74 13.03
C ILE A 216 -19.46 3.59 14.19
N HIS A 217 -20.21 2.48 14.20
CA HIS A 217 -20.97 2.02 15.34
C HIS A 217 -20.41 0.69 15.80
N GLN A 218 -20.03 0.58 17.06
CA GLN A 218 -19.59 -0.64 17.71
C GLN A 218 -20.64 -1.09 18.73
N TYR A 219 -21.01 -2.35 18.69
CA TYR A 219 -21.80 -3.03 19.73
C TYR A 219 -21.00 -4.19 20.30
N GLN A 220 -20.98 -4.29 21.63
CA GLN A 220 -20.40 -5.43 22.34
C GLN A 220 -21.33 -5.83 23.49
N GLY A 221 -21.91 -7.03 23.39
CA GLY A 221 -22.84 -7.49 24.42
C GLY A 221 -23.11 -8.99 24.35
N GLY A 222 -23.05 -9.67 25.48
CA GLY A 222 -23.18 -11.10 25.59
C GLY A 222 -22.12 -11.84 24.74
N LYS A 223 -22.56 -12.58 23.73
CA LYS A 223 -21.69 -13.34 22.81
C LYS A 223 -21.44 -12.62 21.49
N TRP A 224 -21.99 -11.43 21.29
CA TRP A 224 -22.00 -10.70 20.03
C TRP A 224 -21.09 -9.48 20.08
N GLN A 225 -20.31 -9.33 19.01
CA GLN A 225 -19.61 -8.10 18.69
C GLN A 225 -20.00 -7.70 17.27
N VAL A 226 -20.39 -6.45 17.08
CA VAL A 226 -20.81 -5.94 15.77
C VAL A 226 -20.17 -4.56 15.54
N LYS A 227 -19.39 -4.44 14.46
CA LYS A 227 -18.81 -3.18 14.01
C LYS A 227 -19.43 -2.81 12.66
N ASN A 228 -20.17 -1.72 12.61
CA ASN A 228 -20.75 -1.18 11.38
C ASN A 228 -19.96 0.03 10.95
N VAL A 229 -19.56 0.09 9.69
CA VAL A 229 -18.73 1.16 9.16
C VAL A 229 -19.35 1.71 7.87
N LEU A 230 -19.43 3.03 7.77
CA LEU A 230 -19.61 3.77 6.54
C LEU A 230 -18.36 4.63 6.33
N ALA A 231 -17.70 4.48 5.20
CA ALA A 231 -16.56 5.28 4.79
C ALA A 231 -16.84 5.91 3.42
N VAL A 232 -16.60 7.22 3.29
CA VAL A 232 -16.81 7.98 2.06
C VAL A 232 -15.58 8.84 1.81
N THR A 233 -15.09 8.84 0.57
CA THR A 233 -13.97 9.69 0.13
C THR A 233 -14.36 10.40 -1.16
N ASN A 234 -13.98 11.67 -1.24
CA ASN A 234 -14.05 12.48 -2.46
C ASN A 234 -12.69 13.15 -2.65
N LEU A 235 -12.10 12.96 -3.83
CA LEU A 235 -10.83 13.56 -4.25
C LEU A 235 -11.05 14.29 -5.55
N LYS A 236 -10.57 15.54 -5.62
CA LYS A 236 -10.41 16.31 -6.85
C LYS A 236 -9.00 16.87 -6.88
N GLN A 237 -8.23 16.51 -7.89
CA GLN A 237 -6.85 16.96 -7.98
C GLN A 237 -6.41 17.28 -9.40
N GLU A 238 -5.51 18.24 -9.49
CA GLU A 238 -4.69 18.54 -10.64
C GLU A 238 -3.45 17.63 -10.56
N THR A 239 -3.27 16.74 -11.54
CA THR A 239 -2.22 15.72 -11.43
C THR A 239 -0.85 16.17 -11.92
N ALA A 240 -0.73 17.36 -12.50
CA ALA A 240 0.49 17.94 -13.09
C ALA A 240 1.39 16.92 -13.82
N GLY A 241 2.04 17.29 -14.88
CA GLY A 241 2.97 16.41 -15.60
C GLY A 241 4.31 16.27 -14.89
N PHE A 242 5.07 15.28 -15.30
CA PHE A 242 6.49 15.19 -14.95
C PHE A 242 7.31 16.18 -15.78
N ILE A 243 8.41 16.68 -15.22
CA ILE A 243 9.37 17.46 -15.96
C ILE A 243 10.42 16.56 -16.62
N SER A 244 10.90 16.93 -17.81
CA SER A 244 11.80 16.09 -18.62
C SER A 244 13.16 16.74 -18.82
N GLY A 245 14.23 15.95 -18.73
CA GLY A 245 15.62 16.36 -18.89
C GLY A 245 16.51 15.76 -17.82
N PHE A 246 17.80 15.63 -18.09
CA PHE A 246 18.74 15.06 -17.13
C PHE A 246 18.88 15.97 -15.89
N GLU A 247 18.59 15.43 -14.70
CA GLU A 247 18.63 16.13 -13.40
C GLU A 247 17.88 17.47 -13.34
N VAL A 248 16.85 17.64 -14.17
CA VAL A 248 16.07 18.90 -14.27
C VAL A 248 15.37 19.27 -12.95
N TYR A 249 15.16 18.34 -12.04
CA TYR A 249 14.62 18.60 -10.70
C TYR A 249 15.54 19.45 -9.81
N LYS A 250 16.82 19.66 -10.22
CA LYS A 250 17.79 20.56 -9.57
C LYS A 250 17.79 21.97 -10.17
N ASP A 251 17.04 22.23 -11.25
CA ASP A 251 16.98 23.51 -11.93
C ASP A 251 15.85 24.38 -11.34
N ASP A 252 16.21 25.44 -10.64
CA ASP A 252 15.27 26.36 -9.99
C ASP A 252 14.27 27.01 -10.93
N ALA A 253 14.57 27.15 -12.23
CA ALA A 253 13.68 27.72 -13.22
C ALA A 253 12.67 26.72 -13.77
N LEU A 254 12.99 25.42 -13.69
CA LEU A 254 12.20 24.35 -14.31
C LEU A 254 11.45 23.50 -13.28
N LYS A 255 11.99 23.33 -12.07
CA LYS A 255 11.46 22.38 -11.06
C LYS A 255 10.03 22.66 -10.59
N ARG A 256 9.48 23.85 -10.86
CA ARG A 256 8.08 24.19 -10.55
C ARG A 256 7.15 24.14 -11.76
N GLN A 257 7.67 23.95 -12.96
CA GLN A 257 6.85 23.95 -14.16
C GLN A 257 5.92 22.75 -14.19
N ASN A 258 4.71 22.98 -14.68
CA ASN A 258 3.75 21.94 -14.99
C ASN A 258 3.54 21.89 -16.52
N PRO A 259 4.05 20.87 -17.21
CA PRO A 259 3.86 20.74 -18.66
C PRO A 259 2.45 20.31 -19.04
N ASN A 260 1.62 19.89 -18.08
CA ASN A 260 0.26 19.39 -18.30
C ASN A 260 -0.73 20.04 -17.31
N PRO A 261 -0.98 21.36 -17.40
CA PRO A 261 -1.88 22.06 -16.47
C PRO A 261 -3.36 21.59 -16.57
N GLU A 262 -3.72 20.95 -17.69
CA GLU A 262 -5.03 20.34 -17.90
C GLU A 262 -5.20 18.98 -17.24
N ALA A 263 -4.14 18.37 -16.73
CA ALA A 263 -4.17 17.03 -16.17
C ALA A 263 -4.90 16.99 -14.82
N PHE A 264 -5.78 16.03 -14.67
CA PHE A 264 -6.56 15.85 -13.45
C PHE A 264 -6.87 14.38 -13.15
N ARG A 265 -7.24 14.13 -11.88
CA ARG A 265 -7.86 12.88 -11.42
C ARG A 265 -8.91 13.21 -10.38
N ASP A 266 -10.15 12.89 -10.69
CA ASP A 266 -11.28 12.98 -9.76
C ASP A 266 -11.70 11.57 -9.37
N SER A 267 -11.90 11.34 -8.07
CA SER A 267 -12.31 10.03 -7.54
C SER A 267 -13.33 10.19 -6.43
N GLN A 268 -14.35 9.35 -6.44
CA GLN A 268 -15.32 9.21 -5.36
C GLN A 268 -15.42 7.75 -4.96
N SER A 269 -15.42 7.46 -3.67
CA SER A 269 -15.61 6.10 -3.18
C SER A 269 -16.50 6.05 -1.94
N MET A 270 -17.24 4.95 -1.82
CA MET A 270 -18.07 4.63 -0.67
C MET A 270 -17.91 3.16 -0.31
N ARG A 271 -17.77 2.87 0.98
CA ARG A 271 -17.78 1.52 1.54
C ARG A 271 -18.72 1.46 2.72
N VAL A 272 -19.55 0.42 2.74
CA VAL A 272 -20.43 0.10 3.87
C VAL A 272 -20.22 -1.37 4.22
N TYR A 273 -19.94 -1.67 5.47
CA TYR A 273 -19.77 -3.05 5.92
C TYR A 273 -20.17 -3.24 7.38
N SER A 274 -20.47 -4.49 7.73
CA SER A 274 -20.74 -4.91 9.09
C SER A 274 -19.88 -6.12 9.43
N GLN A 275 -18.93 -5.95 10.35
CA GLN A 275 -18.17 -7.07 10.93
C GLN A 275 -19.00 -7.62 12.10
N ILE A 276 -19.54 -8.81 11.95
CA ILE A 276 -20.41 -9.48 12.94
C ILE A 276 -19.67 -10.69 13.45
N SER A 277 -19.31 -10.70 14.73
CA SER A 277 -18.66 -11.81 15.40
C SER A 277 -19.54 -12.38 16.50
N TYR A 278 -19.61 -13.71 16.56
CA TYR A 278 -20.28 -14.47 17.60
C TYR A 278 -19.26 -15.39 18.29
N VAL A 279 -19.01 -15.13 19.57
CA VAL A 279 -18.12 -15.93 20.42
C VAL A 279 -19.00 -16.88 21.23
N GLU A 280 -19.08 -18.14 20.79
CA GLU A 280 -19.90 -19.13 21.48
C GLU A 280 -19.35 -19.46 22.86
N ASN A 281 -18.03 -19.63 22.93
CA ASN A 281 -17.24 -19.85 24.14
C ASN A 281 -15.76 -19.55 23.85
N ASP A 282 -14.89 -19.70 24.83
CA ASP A 282 -13.47 -19.40 24.74
C ASP A 282 -12.71 -20.17 23.61
N THR A 283 -13.31 -21.20 23.05
CA THR A 283 -12.68 -22.04 22.02
C THR A 283 -13.38 -21.99 20.67
N THR A 284 -14.51 -21.29 20.53
CA THR A 284 -15.32 -21.34 19.30
C THR A 284 -15.85 -19.95 18.95
N SER A 285 -15.53 -19.48 17.76
CA SER A 285 -16.04 -18.23 17.23
C SER A 285 -16.45 -18.34 15.76
N PHE A 286 -17.39 -17.48 15.38
CA PHE A 286 -17.87 -17.29 14.00
C PHE A 286 -17.81 -15.82 13.69
N SER A 287 -17.44 -15.47 12.47
CA SER A 287 -17.56 -14.10 11.97
C SER A 287 -18.11 -14.09 10.56
N ILE A 288 -18.87 -13.03 10.26
CA ILE A 288 -19.36 -12.76 8.91
C ILE A 288 -19.28 -11.24 8.66
N THR A 289 -18.77 -10.87 7.50
CA THR A 289 -18.62 -9.47 7.11
C THR A 289 -19.23 -9.25 5.73
N PRO A 290 -20.54 -8.95 5.62
CA PRO A 290 -21.13 -8.45 4.40
C PRO A 290 -20.67 -7.02 4.13
N TYR A 291 -20.43 -6.68 2.85
CA TYR A 291 -20.01 -5.34 2.45
C TYR A 291 -20.56 -4.93 1.08
N ILE A 292 -20.66 -3.62 0.90
CA ILE A 292 -20.91 -2.97 -0.37
C ILE A 292 -19.77 -1.96 -0.62
N ARG A 293 -19.33 -1.87 -1.85
CA ARG A 293 -18.30 -0.95 -2.29
C ARG A 293 -18.68 -0.32 -3.62
N SER A 294 -18.48 1.00 -3.75
CA SER A 294 -18.69 1.77 -4.97
C SER A 294 -17.51 2.72 -5.19
N THR A 295 -17.02 2.81 -6.41
CA THR A 295 -15.95 3.73 -6.79
C THR A 295 -16.24 4.26 -8.20
N ASP A 296 -16.13 5.58 -8.36
CA ASP A 296 -16.15 6.27 -9.64
C ASP A 296 -14.88 7.10 -9.80
N MET A 297 -14.25 7.05 -10.96
CA MET A 297 -13.01 7.77 -11.23
C MET A 297 -12.96 8.28 -12.68
N GLN A 298 -12.45 9.50 -12.81
CA GLN A 298 -12.11 10.11 -14.10
C GLN A 298 -10.67 10.62 -14.02
N PHE A 299 -9.85 10.37 -15.03
CA PHE A 299 -8.53 10.97 -15.09
C PHE A 299 -8.02 11.14 -16.52
N LEU A 300 -7.32 12.25 -16.77
CA LEU A 300 -6.61 12.48 -18.00
C LEU A 300 -5.24 11.78 -17.93
N GLN A 301 -5.00 10.86 -18.87
CA GLN A 301 -3.74 10.11 -18.94
C GLN A 301 -2.63 10.99 -19.55
N HIS A 302 -2.22 12.02 -18.82
CA HIS A 302 -1.25 13.04 -19.26
C HIS A 302 0.15 12.49 -19.56
N PHE A 303 0.49 11.31 -19.02
CA PHE A 303 1.75 10.61 -19.30
C PHE A 303 1.81 10.01 -20.72
N LEU A 304 0.70 9.98 -21.43
CA LEU A 304 0.62 9.61 -22.84
C LEU A 304 0.51 10.88 -23.69
N PRO A 305 1.30 11.03 -24.78
CA PRO A 305 1.31 12.26 -25.60
C PRO A 305 -0.04 12.62 -26.23
N TRP A 306 -0.93 11.64 -26.44
CA TRP A 306 -2.27 11.85 -26.99
C TRP A 306 -3.36 12.07 -25.93
N GLN A 307 -3.01 12.03 -24.64
CA GLN A 307 -3.81 12.41 -23.48
C GLN A 307 -5.27 11.90 -23.50
N PRO A 308 -5.54 10.61 -23.50
CA PRO A 308 -6.90 10.12 -23.45
C PRO A 308 -7.49 10.34 -22.05
N LEU A 309 -8.80 10.62 -22.01
CA LEU A 309 -9.59 10.63 -20.80
C LEU A 309 -10.09 9.22 -20.51
N GLU A 310 -9.81 8.71 -19.31
CA GLU A 310 -10.39 7.48 -18.82
C GLU A 310 -11.46 7.78 -17.77
N GLU A 311 -12.62 7.14 -17.94
CA GLU A 311 -13.72 7.14 -16.98
C GLU A 311 -14.00 5.68 -16.60
N ASN A 312 -13.98 5.37 -15.32
CA ASN A 312 -14.27 4.01 -14.87
C ASN A 312 -15.07 4.01 -13.57
N SER A 313 -15.86 2.98 -13.38
CA SER A 313 -16.63 2.79 -12.16
C SER A 313 -16.78 1.31 -11.83
N HIS A 314 -16.90 1.01 -10.54
CA HIS A 314 -17.17 -0.33 -10.04
C HIS A 314 -18.15 -0.30 -8.87
N ASN A 315 -19.10 -1.23 -8.89
CA ASN A 315 -20.03 -1.47 -7.79
C ASN A 315 -19.96 -2.94 -7.36
N SER A 316 -19.68 -3.18 -6.11
CA SER A 316 -19.48 -4.53 -5.58
C SER A 316 -20.39 -4.84 -4.41
N LEU A 317 -20.80 -6.11 -4.33
CA LEU A 317 -21.40 -6.72 -3.17
C LEU A 317 -20.57 -7.95 -2.80
N GLY A 318 -20.16 -8.04 -1.53
CA GLY A 318 -19.35 -9.18 -1.11
C GLY A 318 -19.63 -9.61 0.32
N VAL A 319 -19.05 -10.73 0.68
CA VAL A 319 -19.12 -11.32 2.00
C VAL A 319 -17.83 -12.07 2.32
N GLN A 320 -17.36 -11.91 3.54
CA GLN A 320 -16.30 -12.74 4.14
C GLN A 320 -16.91 -13.49 5.32
N ALA A 321 -16.71 -14.80 5.40
CA ALA A 321 -17.21 -15.64 6.49
C ALA A 321 -16.07 -16.48 7.04
N GLN A 322 -16.02 -16.65 8.37
CA GLN A 322 -14.94 -17.36 9.05
C GLN A 322 -15.47 -18.12 10.26
N PHE A 323 -14.92 -19.28 10.47
CA PHE A 323 -15.13 -20.13 11.65
C PHE A 323 -13.79 -20.49 12.25
N GLN A 324 -13.66 -20.31 13.57
CA GLN A 324 -12.47 -20.72 14.34
C GLN A 324 -12.87 -21.68 15.46
N LYS A 325 -12.05 -22.71 15.65
CA LYS A 325 -12.20 -23.68 16.73
C LYS A 325 -10.85 -24.08 17.31
N ASP A 326 -10.70 -23.92 18.63
CA ASP A 326 -9.54 -24.36 19.38
C ASP A 326 -9.80 -25.72 20.04
N TYR A 327 -8.87 -26.63 19.85
CA TYR A 327 -8.86 -27.99 20.40
C TYR A 327 -7.67 -28.19 21.37
N GLY A 328 -7.29 -27.16 22.13
CA GLY A 328 -6.12 -27.15 22.97
C GLY A 328 -4.85 -26.80 22.20
N ASP A 329 -4.01 -27.79 21.87
CA ASP A 329 -2.77 -27.54 21.11
C ASP A 329 -3.04 -27.28 19.60
N LEU A 330 -4.28 -27.42 19.14
CA LEU A 330 -4.64 -27.32 17.74
C LEU A 330 -5.74 -26.27 17.54
N THR A 331 -5.49 -25.26 16.72
CA THR A 331 -6.48 -24.26 16.28
C THR A 331 -6.82 -24.48 14.82
N TRP A 332 -8.09 -24.65 14.51
CA TRP A 332 -8.63 -24.74 13.17
C TRP A 332 -9.31 -23.43 12.80
N LEU A 333 -8.95 -22.88 11.66
CA LEU A 333 -9.61 -21.74 11.04
C LEU A 333 -10.05 -22.16 9.64
N SER A 334 -11.29 -21.87 9.26
CA SER A 334 -11.79 -22.01 7.89
C SER A 334 -12.68 -20.86 7.53
N GLY A 335 -12.76 -20.55 6.25
CA GLY A 335 -13.58 -19.44 5.80
C GLY A 335 -13.91 -19.52 4.31
N PHE A 336 -14.73 -18.56 3.92
CA PHE A 336 -15.22 -18.42 2.55
C PHE A 336 -15.40 -16.94 2.24
N ASP A 337 -14.79 -16.47 1.17
CA ASP A 337 -14.98 -15.12 0.64
C ASP A 337 -15.72 -15.18 -0.69
N ALA A 338 -16.63 -14.26 -0.92
CA ALA A 338 -17.29 -14.06 -2.20
C ALA A 338 -17.40 -12.57 -2.52
N ASP A 339 -17.16 -12.21 -3.77
CA ASP A 339 -17.31 -10.85 -4.28
C ASP A 339 -17.96 -10.90 -5.66
N TYR A 340 -18.96 -10.06 -5.87
CA TYR A 340 -19.55 -9.81 -7.17
C TYR A 340 -19.46 -8.34 -7.48
N THR A 341 -18.85 -8.02 -8.64
CA THR A 341 -18.60 -6.64 -9.08
C THR A 341 -19.14 -6.42 -10.48
N GLN A 342 -19.81 -5.30 -10.68
CA GLN A 342 -20.10 -4.74 -12.00
C GLN A 342 -19.17 -3.55 -12.21
N GLY A 343 -18.32 -3.63 -13.21
CA GLY A 343 -17.39 -2.57 -13.59
C GLY A 343 -17.59 -2.12 -15.01
N GLN A 344 -17.19 -0.90 -15.30
CA GLN A 344 -17.18 -0.33 -16.64
C GLN A 344 -15.97 0.58 -16.84
N LEU A 345 -15.53 0.70 -18.07
CA LEU A 345 -14.48 1.61 -18.47
C LEU A 345 -14.80 2.22 -19.85
N THR A 346 -14.62 3.53 -19.95
CA THR A 346 -14.62 4.27 -21.21
C THR A 346 -13.31 5.03 -21.36
N GLU A 347 -12.67 4.94 -22.52
CA GLU A 347 -11.51 5.75 -22.86
C GLU A 347 -11.82 6.58 -24.09
N THR A 348 -11.65 7.90 -23.99
CA THR A 348 -11.99 8.86 -25.04
C THR A 348 -10.80 9.77 -25.32
N GLN A 349 -10.53 10.06 -26.60
CA GLN A 349 -9.55 11.03 -27.04
C GLN A 349 -10.24 12.22 -27.69
N ALA A 350 -9.95 13.43 -27.21
CA ALA A 350 -10.63 14.66 -27.63
C ALA A 350 -10.24 15.10 -29.07
N ALA A 351 -8.99 14.88 -29.47
CA ALA A 351 -8.46 15.29 -30.76
C ALA A 351 -7.58 14.19 -31.37
N GLU A 352 -7.57 14.07 -32.69
CA GLU A 352 -6.67 13.16 -33.39
C GLU A 352 -5.22 13.56 -33.15
N PHE A 353 -4.39 12.61 -32.70
CA PHE A 353 -2.94 12.78 -32.57
C PHE A 353 -2.21 12.29 -33.84
N SER A 354 -2.70 11.20 -34.41
CA SER A 354 -2.29 10.62 -35.69
C SER A 354 -3.40 9.69 -36.20
N PRO A 355 -3.38 9.27 -37.48
CA PRO A 355 -4.35 8.30 -38.00
C PRO A 355 -4.44 6.99 -37.18
N SER A 356 -3.33 6.54 -36.59
CA SER A 356 -3.29 5.36 -35.69
C SER A 356 -3.69 5.64 -34.24
N LEU A 357 -3.90 6.90 -33.91
CA LEU A 357 -4.31 7.44 -32.61
C LEU A 357 -5.47 8.44 -32.83
N PRO A 358 -6.64 7.98 -33.26
CA PRO A 358 -7.75 8.82 -33.70
C PRO A 358 -8.45 9.52 -32.54
N ALA A 359 -9.16 10.59 -32.82
CA ALA A 359 -10.15 11.14 -31.89
C ALA A 359 -11.34 10.18 -31.73
N GLY A 360 -12.05 10.29 -30.62
CA GLY A 360 -13.26 9.52 -30.35
C GLY A 360 -13.06 8.49 -29.22
N ILE A 361 -13.97 7.53 -29.15
CA ILE A 361 -13.99 6.50 -28.11
C ILE A 361 -13.09 5.33 -28.55
N HIS A 362 -12.04 5.08 -27.79
CA HIS A 362 -11.12 3.96 -28.02
C HIS A 362 -11.69 2.66 -27.47
N TYR A 363 -12.13 2.69 -26.21
CA TYR A 363 -12.74 1.57 -25.52
C TYR A 363 -14.01 2.02 -24.80
N ASP A 364 -15.03 1.19 -24.82
CA ASP A 364 -16.24 1.28 -23.99
C ASP A 364 -16.70 -0.15 -23.72
N TYR A 365 -16.58 -0.61 -22.47
CA TYR A 365 -16.93 -1.96 -22.11
C TYR A 365 -17.45 -2.07 -20.66
N LYS A 366 -18.16 -3.17 -20.40
CA LYS A 366 -18.55 -3.61 -19.06
C LYS A 366 -17.93 -4.96 -18.74
N VAL A 367 -17.68 -5.19 -17.47
CA VAL A 367 -17.25 -6.50 -16.96
C VAL A 367 -18.05 -6.82 -15.71
N ASN A 368 -18.68 -8.01 -15.68
CA ASN A 368 -19.18 -8.60 -14.45
C ASN A 368 -18.12 -9.56 -13.92
N ALA A 369 -17.51 -9.22 -12.79
CA ALA A 369 -16.51 -10.04 -12.14
C ALA A 369 -17.12 -10.77 -10.94
N SER A 370 -16.83 -12.05 -10.78
CA SER A 370 -17.21 -12.83 -9.59
C SER A 370 -16.02 -13.62 -9.08
N VAL A 371 -15.86 -13.65 -7.75
CA VAL A 371 -14.80 -14.39 -7.06
C VAL A 371 -15.41 -15.23 -5.94
N TYR A 372 -14.97 -16.49 -5.84
CA TYR A 372 -15.36 -17.43 -4.79
C TYR A 372 -14.10 -18.10 -4.24
N SER A 373 -13.89 -18.00 -2.93
CA SER A 373 -12.61 -18.40 -2.34
C SER A 373 -12.79 -19.09 -0.98
N PRO A 374 -12.93 -20.41 -0.92
CA PRO A 374 -12.78 -21.18 0.32
C PRO A 374 -11.31 -21.22 0.76
N PHE A 375 -11.08 -21.16 2.07
CA PHE A 375 -9.76 -21.31 2.66
C PHE A 375 -9.80 -22.04 3.99
N ALA A 376 -8.68 -22.60 4.39
CA ALA A 376 -8.50 -23.22 5.71
C ALA A 376 -7.06 -23.01 6.20
N LYS A 377 -6.90 -22.87 7.51
CA LYS A 377 -5.61 -22.79 8.21
C LYS A 377 -5.66 -23.68 9.45
N LEU A 378 -4.60 -24.43 9.66
CA LEU A 378 -4.37 -25.21 10.84
C LEU A 378 -3.16 -24.65 11.57
N GLN A 379 -3.27 -24.45 12.88
CA GLN A 379 -2.18 -24.04 13.73
C GLN A 379 -2.01 -25.06 14.84
N TRP A 380 -0.78 -25.55 15.05
CA TRP A 380 -0.45 -26.61 15.99
C TRP A 380 0.71 -26.21 16.91
N THR A 381 0.45 -26.13 18.20
CA THR A 381 1.46 -26.00 19.26
C THR A 381 2.12 -27.36 19.48
N ALA A 382 3.09 -27.69 18.60
CA ALA A 382 3.74 -29.01 18.59
C ALA A 382 4.54 -29.27 19.87
N THR A 383 5.13 -28.23 20.45
CA THR A 383 5.76 -28.22 21.78
C THR A 383 5.54 -26.86 22.43
N GLN A 384 5.93 -26.70 23.71
CA GLN A 384 5.90 -25.36 24.36
C GLN A 384 6.72 -24.29 23.65
N GLN A 385 7.65 -24.70 22.78
CA GLN A 385 8.56 -23.81 22.07
C GLN A 385 8.26 -23.71 20.58
N LEU A 386 7.55 -24.68 19.99
CA LEU A 386 7.36 -24.76 18.54
C LEU A 386 5.88 -24.68 18.16
N LEU A 387 5.54 -23.60 17.47
CA LEU A 387 4.25 -23.38 16.83
C LEU A 387 4.41 -23.60 15.32
N LEU A 388 3.63 -24.51 14.76
CA LEU A 388 3.55 -24.78 13.33
C LEU A 388 2.20 -24.32 12.79
N SER A 389 2.16 -23.82 11.57
CA SER A 389 0.90 -23.59 10.89
C SER A 389 0.99 -23.92 9.40
N ALA A 390 -0.15 -24.36 8.86
CA ALA A 390 -0.32 -24.61 7.43
C ALA A 390 -1.67 -24.03 6.98
N GLY A 391 -1.69 -23.39 5.82
CA GLY A 391 -2.88 -22.80 5.24
C GLY A 391 -2.98 -23.14 3.75
N VAL A 392 -4.22 -23.18 3.26
CA VAL A 392 -4.54 -23.39 1.86
C VAL A 392 -5.75 -22.54 1.48
N ARG A 393 -5.73 -22.00 0.28
CA ARG A 393 -6.87 -21.29 -0.35
C ARG A 393 -7.00 -21.75 -1.79
N TYR A 394 -8.23 -21.95 -2.21
CA TYR A 394 -8.63 -22.03 -3.60
C TYR A 394 -9.39 -20.77 -3.97
N GLU A 395 -9.19 -20.26 -5.17
CA GLU A 395 -9.96 -19.13 -5.69
C GLU A 395 -10.38 -19.40 -7.13
N HIS A 396 -11.64 -19.18 -7.40
CA HIS A 396 -12.21 -19.13 -8.74
C HIS A 396 -12.65 -17.72 -9.04
N SER A 397 -12.03 -17.11 -10.06
CA SER A 397 -12.33 -15.78 -10.56
C SER A 397 -12.87 -15.87 -11.98
N LYS A 398 -13.98 -15.19 -12.23
CA LYS A 398 -14.63 -15.16 -13.55
C LYS A 398 -14.89 -13.74 -13.98
N TYR A 399 -14.53 -13.42 -15.24
CA TYR A 399 -14.81 -12.14 -15.89
C TYR A 399 -15.70 -12.38 -17.10
N ASP A 400 -16.88 -11.74 -17.11
CA ASP A 400 -17.83 -11.73 -18.21
C ASP A 400 -17.78 -10.33 -18.85
N TYR A 401 -17.09 -10.24 -19.99
CA TYR A 401 -16.78 -9.02 -20.71
C TYR A 401 -17.78 -8.75 -21.82
N ASP A 402 -18.33 -7.54 -21.85
CA ASP A 402 -19.29 -7.01 -22.82
C ASP A 402 -18.69 -5.76 -23.51
N ASN A 403 -18.29 -5.90 -24.75
CA ASN A 403 -17.82 -4.82 -25.60
C ASN A 403 -19.03 -4.02 -26.16
N ARG A 404 -19.12 -2.77 -25.78
CA ARG A 404 -20.23 -1.89 -26.16
C ARG A 404 -20.02 -1.18 -27.49
N LEU A 405 -18.92 -1.48 -28.19
CA LEU A 405 -18.53 -0.91 -29.48
C LEU A 405 -18.36 -2.03 -30.53
N SER A 406 -18.03 -1.65 -31.76
CA SER A 406 -17.67 -2.64 -32.78
C SER A 406 -16.34 -3.32 -32.43
N THR A 407 -16.30 -4.63 -32.57
CA THR A 407 -15.07 -5.44 -32.42
C THR A 407 -14.02 -5.06 -33.45
N GLY A 408 -12.73 -5.17 -33.07
CA GLY A 408 -11.58 -4.94 -33.93
C GLY A 408 -10.98 -3.54 -33.77
N SER A 409 -10.41 -3.01 -34.83
CA SER A 409 -9.71 -1.72 -34.83
C SER A 409 -10.65 -0.56 -34.47
N ALA A 410 -10.16 0.35 -33.63
CA ALA A 410 -10.82 1.61 -33.29
C ALA A 410 -10.57 2.70 -34.36
N CYS A 411 -9.63 2.48 -35.28
CA CYS A 411 -9.29 3.41 -36.36
C CYS A 411 -10.20 3.22 -37.58
N GLU A 412 -10.21 4.19 -38.49
CA GLU A 412 -10.91 4.11 -39.76
C GLU A 412 -10.39 2.93 -40.61
N GLN A 413 -11.23 2.45 -41.49
CA GLN A 413 -10.90 1.34 -42.40
C GLN A 413 -9.70 1.71 -43.28
N GLY A 414 -8.68 0.85 -43.32
CA GLY A 414 -7.46 1.04 -44.11
C GLY A 414 -6.31 1.72 -43.36
N VAL A 415 -6.50 2.13 -42.13
CA VAL A 415 -5.41 2.60 -41.27
C VAL A 415 -4.61 1.41 -40.75
N GLU A 416 -3.35 1.33 -41.16
CA GLU A 416 -2.41 0.32 -40.65
C GLU A 416 -1.90 0.67 -39.25
N ASN A 417 -1.59 -0.33 -38.45
CA ASN A 417 -1.00 -0.19 -37.10
C ASN A 417 -1.84 0.68 -36.14
N CYS A 418 -3.17 0.57 -36.21
CA CYS A 418 -4.05 1.17 -35.21
C CYS A 418 -3.61 0.72 -33.80
N ARG A 419 -3.47 1.68 -32.92
CA ARG A 419 -3.03 1.39 -31.55
C ARG A 419 -4.07 0.60 -30.77
N PHE A 420 -5.34 0.83 -31.01
CA PHE A 420 -6.45 0.34 -30.18
C PHE A 420 -7.19 -0.80 -30.87
N THR A 421 -7.29 -1.94 -30.16
CA THR A 421 -8.03 -3.12 -30.62
C THR A 421 -9.04 -3.52 -29.55
N ARG A 422 -10.29 -3.69 -29.96
CA ARG A 422 -11.41 -4.08 -29.10
C ARG A 422 -11.67 -5.56 -29.28
N PRO A 423 -11.52 -6.41 -28.25
CA PRO A 423 -11.85 -7.83 -28.32
C PRO A 423 -13.35 -8.07 -28.49
N GLU A 424 -13.73 -9.27 -28.92
CA GLU A 424 -15.12 -9.74 -28.89
C GLU A 424 -15.56 -10.00 -27.44
N ASP A 425 -16.90 -10.04 -27.24
CA ASP A 425 -17.50 -10.48 -25.99
C ASP A 425 -16.98 -11.85 -25.62
N GLN A 426 -16.56 -12.01 -24.39
CA GLN A 426 -15.96 -13.25 -23.93
C GLN A 426 -16.08 -13.43 -22.41
N VAL A 427 -15.94 -14.68 -22.00
CA VAL A 427 -15.89 -15.07 -20.59
C VAL A 427 -14.53 -15.71 -20.34
N ILE A 428 -13.85 -15.23 -19.31
CA ILE A 428 -12.53 -15.73 -18.90
C ILE A 428 -12.61 -16.17 -17.44
N ASP A 429 -12.09 -17.36 -17.15
CA ASP A 429 -12.05 -17.92 -15.81
C ASP A 429 -10.61 -18.19 -15.40
N TYR A 430 -10.30 -17.97 -14.10
CA TYR A 430 -9.03 -18.32 -13.47
C TYR A 430 -9.30 -19.17 -12.24
N GLU A 431 -8.52 -20.23 -12.08
CA GLU A 431 -8.57 -21.12 -10.93
C GLU A 431 -7.17 -21.21 -10.30
N GLU A 432 -7.03 -20.70 -9.08
CA GLU A 432 -5.74 -20.58 -8.45
C GLU A 432 -5.73 -21.18 -7.04
N TRP A 433 -4.58 -21.73 -6.69
CA TRP A 433 -4.31 -22.26 -5.35
C TRP A 433 -3.15 -21.51 -4.70
N SER A 434 -3.29 -21.21 -3.42
CA SER A 434 -2.19 -20.70 -2.62
C SER A 434 -1.98 -21.53 -1.36
N TYR A 435 -0.74 -21.59 -0.94
CA TYR A 435 -0.28 -22.39 0.19
C TYR A 435 0.61 -21.56 1.10
N GLN A 436 0.54 -21.83 2.39
CA GLN A 436 1.40 -21.22 3.38
C GLN A 436 1.78 -22.28 4.43
N ILE A 437 3.07 -22.36 4.76
CA ILE A 437 3.59 -23.22 5.82
C ILE A 437 4.53 -22.37 6.67
N ASN A 438 4.29 -22.33 7.99
CA ASN A 438 5.05 -21.51 8.91
C ASN A 438 5.53 -22.33 10.09
N ALA A 439 6.69 -21.96 10.60
CA ALA A 439 7.25 -22.44 11.87
C ALA A 439 7.68 -21.23 12.69
N ASN A 440 7.29 -21.19 13.97
CA ASN A 440 7.70 -20.17 14.92
C ASN A 440 8.29 -20.87 16.15
N TYR A 441 9.58 -20.67 16.40
CA TYR A 441 10.32 -21.31 17.47
C TYR A 441 10.69 -20.28 18.56
N ALA A 442 10.20 -20.49 19.78
CA ALA A 442 10.55 -19.69 20.94
C ALA A 442 11.97 -20.00 21.41
N LEU A 443 12.93 -19.17 21.07
CA LEU A 443 14.30 -19.25 21.62
C LEU A 443 14.32 -18.92 23.10
N THR A 444 13.51 -17.94 23.50
CA THR A 444 13.23 -17.54 24.88
C THR A 444 11.77 -17.08 24.97
N ASN A 445 11.31 -16.64 26.12
CA ASN A 445 9.97 -16.04 26.26
C ASN A 445 9.79 -14.75 25.45
N HIS A 446 10.90 -14.10 25.06
CA HIS A 446 10.92 -12.79 24.40
C HIS A 446 11.45 -12.81 22.99
N ASN A 447 12.01 -13.94 22.53
CA ASN A 447 12.66 -14.03 21.23
C ASN A 447 12.13 -15.21 20.43
N ARG A 448 11.83 -14.97 19.17
CA ARG A 448 11.30 -15.95 18.20
C ARG A 448 12.18 -16.04 16.97
N LEU A 449 12.47 -17.25 16.57
CA LEU A 449 12.96 -17.56 15.24
C LEU A 449 11.78 -18.07 14.43
N TYR A 450 11.51 -17.48 13.28
CA TYR A 450 10.43 -17.93 12.41
C TYR A 450 10.93 -18.24 11.00
N ALA A 451 10.26 -19.19 10.37
CA ALA A 451 10.46 -19.53 8.97
C ALA A 451 9.10 -19.65 8.29
N GLN A 452 9.01 -19.18 7.06
CA GLN A 452 7.80 -19.22 6.25
C GLN A 452 8.12 -19.64 4.82
N TYR A 453 7.28 -20.52 4.27
CA TYR A 453 7.10 -20.70 2.85
C TYR A 453 5.68 -20.27 2.48
N SER A 454 5.53 -19.40 1.51
CA SER A 454 4.22 -18.93 1.05
C SER A 454 4.19 -18.76 -0.46
N THR A 455 2.99 -18.94 -1.02
CA THR A 455 2.72 -18.69 -2.44
C THR A 455 1.67 -17.59 -2.56
N GLY A 456 1.75 -16.83 -3.63
CA GLY A 456 0.78 -15.81 -3.98
C GLY A 456 0.44 -15.87 -5.46
N TYR A 457 -0.70 -15.33 -5.82
CA TYR A 457 -1.14 -15.25 -7.22
C TYR A 457 -1.91 -13.96 -7.48
N ARG A 458 -1.94 -13.58 -8.74
CA ARG A 458 -2.75 -12.47 -9.25
C ARG A 458 -3.39 -12.85 -10.58
N ALA A 459 -4.71 -12.93 -10.62
CA ALA A 459 -5.40 -12.99 -11.90
C ALA A 459 -5.12 -11.70 -12.71
N PRO A 460 -4.98 -11.79 -14.04
CA PRO A 460 -4.84 -10.62 -14.90
C PRO A 460 -5.98 -9.62 -14.66
N GLN A 461 -5.67 -8.33 -14.73
CA GLN A 461 -6.66 -7.28 -14.53
C GLN A 461 -7.42 -7.02 -15.84
N THR A 462 -8.63 -6.49 -15.75
CA THR A 462 -9.49 -6.23 -16.93
C THR A 462 -8.83 -5.30 -17.94
N THR A 463 -7.99 -4.36 -17.50
CA THR A 463 -7.21 -3.49 -18.38
C THR A 463 -6.11 -4.23 -19.15
N GLU A 464 -5.54 -5.30 -18.58
CA GLU A 464 -4.56 -6.15 -19.27
C GLU A 464 -5.24 -7.06 -20.31
N LEU A 465 -6.46 -7.55 -19.98
CA LEU A 465 -7.22 -8.48 -20.82
C LEU A 465 -7.96 -7.78 -21.97
N PHE A 466 -8.46 -6.56 -21.76
CA PHE A 466 -9.46 -5.96 -22.66
C PHE A 466 -9.05 -4.61 -23.28
N ARG A 467 -7.98 -3.96 -22.81
CA ARG A 467 -7.40 -2.78 -23.47
C ARG A 467 -6.26 -3.21 -24.39
N LEU A 468 -6.61 -3.93 -25.46
CA LEU A 468 -5.64 -4.53 -26.35
C LEU A 468 -5.11 -3.52 -27.37
N GLN A 469 -3.90 -3.76 -27.85
CA GLN A 469 -3.19 -2.87 -28.77
C GLN A 469 -2.65 -3.63 -29.98
N ALA A 470 -2.26 -2.87 -31.00
CA ALA A 470 -1.49 -3.37 -32.15
C ALA A 470 -2.07 -4.65 -32.82
N GLY A 471 -3.42 -4.73 -32.90
CA GLY A 471 -4.08 -5.86 -33.54
C GLY A 471 -4.18 -7.14 -32.71
N GLN A 472 -3.76 -7.14 -31.45
CA GLN A 472 -4.01 -8.23 -30.53
C GLN A 472 -5.53 -8.35 -30.30
N THR A 473 -6.12 -9.49 -30.69
CA THR A 473 -7.57 -9.71 -30.59
C THR A 473 -7.98 -10.45 -29.33
N VAL A 474 -7.06 -11.18 -28.74
CA VAL A 474 -7.20 -11.90 -27.47
C VAL A 474 -5.90 -11.76 -26.70
N ALA A 475 -5.99 -11.52 -25.40
CA ALA A 475 -4.86 -11.65 -24.48
C ALA A 475 -4.99 -12.99 -23.75
N GLU A 476 -4.22 -13.98 -24.19
CA GLU A 476 -4.09 -15.26 -23.51
C GLU A 476 -3.04 -15.09 -22.39
N LEU A 477 -3.50 -14.61 -21.22
CA LEU A 477 -2.64 -14.34 -20.07
C LEU A 477 -2.88 -15.36 -18.97
N ASP A 478 -1.80 -15.95 -18.50
CA ASP A 478 -1.79 -16.75 -17.27
C ASP A 478 -1.81 -15.85 -16.04
N ALA A 479 -2.24 -16.38 -14.90
CA ALA A 479 -2.12 -15.69 -13.64
C ALA A 479 -0.65 -15.55 -13.23
N GLU A 480 -0.26 -14.40 -12.73
CA GLU A 480 1.05 -14.24 -12.10
C GLU A 480 1.12 -15.05 -10.82
N ASN A 481 2.20 -15.79 -10.63
CA ASN A 481 2.46 -16.61 -9.46
C ASN A 481 3.78 -16.21 -8.79
N ILE A 482 3.83 -16.26 -7.47
CA ILE A 482 5.03 -15.98 -6.70
C ILE A 482 5.23 -17.03 -5.60
N ASN A 483 6.47 -17.44 -5.41
CA ASN A 483 6.92 -18.32 -4.33
C ASN A 483 7.87 -17.54 -3.44
N SER A 484 7.74 -17.66 -2.13
CA SER A 484 8.58 -16.97 -1.15
C SER A 484 9.06 -17.90 -0.07
N ILE A 485 10.35 -17.78 0.28
CA ILE A 485 10.94 -18.36 1.48
C ILE A 485 11.47 -17.22 2.34
N GLU A 486 11.14 -17.26 3.62
CA GLU A 486 11.56 -16.27 4.60
C GLU A 486 12.12 -16.92 5.85
N LEU A 487 13.13 -16.28 6.44
CA LEU A 487 13.69 -16.63 7.74
C LEU A 487 13.86 -15.35 8.55
N GLY A 488 13.28 -15.30 9.74
CA GLY A 488 13.33 -14.08 10.57
C GLY A 488 13.62 -14.36 12.03
N LEU A 489 14.21 -13.35 12.66
CA LEU A 489 14.44 -13.29 14.10
C LEU A 489 13.74 -12.05 14.65
N ARG A 490 12.76 -12.26 15.52
CA ARG A 490 11.99 -11.21 16.18
C ARG A 490 12.11 -11.31 17.66
N GLY A 491 12.25 -10.17 18.33
CA GLY A 491 12.33 -10.13 19.79
C GLY A 491 11.84 -8.84 20.39
N GLN A 492 11.40 -8.98 21.66
CA GLN A 492 11.03 -7.87 22.52
C GLN A 492 11.63 -8.12 23.90
N THR A 493 12.57 -7.29 24.32
CA THR A 493 13.26 -7.44 25.61
C THR A 493 13.32 -6.09 26.31
N GLY A 494 12.57 -5.94 27.39
CA GLY A 494 12.39 -4.63 27.99
C GLY A 494 11.81 -3.63 26.99
N SER A 495 12.47 -2.51 26.82
CA SER A 495 12.08 -1.43 25.90
C SER A 495 12.62 -1.60 24.46
N LEU A 496 13.27 -2.72 24.15
CA LEU A 496 13.81 -3.00 22.82
C LEU A 496 12.91 -3.98 22.07
N PHE A 497 12.41 -3.56 20.91
CA PHE A 497 11.83 -4.43 19.89
C PHE A 497 12.76 -4.49 18.69
N TYR A 498 12.91 -5.68 18.09
CA TYR A 498 13.63 -5.84 16.84
C TYR A 498 13.03 -6.96 15.96
N ASP A 499 13.15 -6.80 14.67
CA ASP A 499 12.80 -7.79 13.65
C ASP A 499 13.84 -7.74 12.52
N VAL A 500 14.44 -8.88 12.23
CA VAL A 500 15.38 -9.05 11.11
C VAL A 500 14.88 -10.18 10.25
N THR A 501 14.66 -9.94 8.97
CA THR A 501 14.15 -10.94 8.04
C THR A 501 15.01 -11.05 6.81
N LEU A 502 15.34 -12.28 6.43
CA LEU A 502 15.89 -12.64 5.13
C LEU A 502 14.75 -13.18 4.26
N PHE A 503 14.67 -12.76 3.01
CA PHE A 503 13.66 -13.25 2.08
C PHE A 503 14.26 -13.56 0.71
N SER A 504 13.65 -14.53 0.04
CA SER A 504 13.91 -14.86 -1.36
C SER A 504 12.59 -15.22 -2.03
N MET A 505 12.24 -14.49 -3.08
CA MET A 505 10.99 -14.65 -3.82
C MET A 505 11.31 -14.85 -5.30
N GLN A 506 10.53 -15.70 -5.95
CA GLN A 506 10.57 -15.92 -7.39
C GLN A 506 9.15 -15.75 -7.93
N LYS A 507 9.00 -14.96 -8.98
CA LYS A 507 7.73 -14.64 -9.62
C LYS A 507 7.77 -15.15 -11.06
N ASP A 508 6.74 -15.90 -11.42
CA ASP A 508 6.53 -16.49 -12.73
C ASP A 508 5.30 -15.85 -13.39
N ASN A 509 5.21 -15.91 -14.71
CA ASN A 509 4.12 -15.37 -15.52
C ASN A 509 3.94 -13.84 -15.33
N PHE A 510 5.02 -13.11 -15.09
CA PHE A 510 4.94 -11.65 -14.97
C PHE A 510 4.37 -11.03 -16.25
N ILE A 511 3.29 -10.26 -16.11
CA ILE A 511 2.56 -9.65 -17.23
C ILE A 511 3.23 -8.33 -17.62
N PHE A 512 3.61 -8.21 -18.89
CA PHE A 512 4.20 -7.00 -19.45
C PHE A 512 3.80 -6.82 -20.90
N GLN A 513 4.15 -5.68 -21.50
CA GLN A 513 4.00 -5.45 -22.95
C GLN A 513 5.31 -5.75 -23.67
N ASP A 514 5.24 -6.59 -24.70
CA ASP A 514 6.37 -6.88 -25.57
C ASP A 514 6.70 -5.70 -26.51
N THR A 515 7.69 -5.91 -27.39
CA THR A 515 8.12 -4.89 -28.38
C THR A 515 7.04 -4.55 -29.41
N ASP A 516 6.08 -5.44 -29.63
CA ASP A 516 4.94 -5.26 -30.52
C ASP A 516 3.71 -4.68 -29.79
N ARG A 517 3.89 -4.34 -28.47
CA ARG A 517 2.86 -3.80 -27.58
C ARG A 517 1.71 -4.76 -27.29
N GLN A 518 1.96 -6.05 -27.38
CA GLN A 518 1.01 -7.07 -26.98
C GLN A 518 1.23 -7.41 -25.51
N ASN A 519 0.14 -7.61 -24.78
CA ASN A 519 0.20 -8.07 -23.40
C ASN A 519 0.52 -9.58 -23.41
N ILE A 520 1.58 -9.97 -22.72
CA ILE A 520 2.07 -11.34 -22.59
C ILE A 520 2.40 -11.64 -21.12
N SER A 521 2.39 -12.92 -20.74
CA SER A 521 2.56 -13.39 -19.34
C SER A 521 3.68 -14.45 -19.22
N ASP A 522 4.83 -14.26 -19.85
CA ASP A 522 5.96 -15.20 -19.82
C ASP A 522 7.21 -14.62 -19.16
N GLY A 523 7.05 -13.53 -18.37
CA GLY A 523 8.13 -12.94 -17.61
C GLY A 523 8.45 -13.71 -16.33
N GLU A 524 9.72 -13.76 -15.96
CA GLU A 524 10.22 -14.29 -14.69
C GLU A 524 11.07 -13.24 -13.98
N THR A 525 10.88 -13.09 -12.67
CA THR A 525 11.66 -12.15 -11.85
C THR A 525 12.02 -12.74 -10.50
N SER A 526 13.16 -12.32 -9.94
CA SER A 526 13.57 -12.69 -8.60
C SER A 526 13.78 -11.47 -7.70
N HIS A 527 13.46 -11.65 -6.41
CA HIS A 527 13.56 -10.62 -5.39
C HIS A 527 14.19 -11.22 -4.14
N ARG A 528 15.33 -10.70 -3.70
CA ARG A 528 16.08 -11.22 -2.55
C ARG A 528 16.57 -10.09 -1.69
N GLY A 529 16.51 -10.26 -0.37
CA GLY A 529 16.95 -9.17 0.48
C GLY A 529 16.96 -9.49 1.97
N ILE A 530 17.37 -8.45 2.71
CA ILE A 530 17.33 -8.39 4.17
C ILE A 530 16.57 -7.14 4.59
N GLU A 531 15.74 -7.29 5.58
CA GLU A 531 14.98 -6.22 6.22
C GLU A 531 15.29 -6.17 7.71
N LEU A 532 15.34 -4.95 8.24
CA LEU A 532 15.61 -4.67 9.63
C LEU A 532 14.59 -3.67 10.16
N ALA A 533 14.02 -3.92 11.34
CA ALA A 533 13.28 -2.94 12.13
C ALA A 533 13.77 -3.00 13.58
N ILE A 534 14.03 -1.84 14.18
CA ILE A 534 14.44 -1.70 15.56
C ILE A 534 13.68 -0.54 16.16
N ASN A 535 13.06 -0.75 17.35
CA ASN A 535 12.46 0.29 18.16
C ASN A 535 13.01 0.16 19.58
N TYR A 536 13.51 1.28 20.12
CA TYR A 536 14.05 1.33 21.47
C TYR A 536 13.51 2.55 22.19
N GLN A 537 13.00 2.34 23.41
CA GLN A 537 12.55 3.42 24.28
C GLN A 537 13.30 3.38 25.60
N TRP A 538 13.82 4.52 26.01
CA TRP A 538 14.47 4.69 27.29
C TRP A 538 13.96 5.95 27.99
N GLN A 539 13.13 5.75 29.00
CA GLN A 539 12.44 6.85 29.68
C GLN A 539 11.74 7.79 28.68
N TYR A 540 12.24 8.99 28.51
CA TYR A 540 11.71 10.04 27.65
C TYR A 540 12.31 10.04 26.22
N VAL A 541 13.32 9.24 25.97
CA VAL A 541 14.02 9.19 24.67
C VAL A 541 13.63 7.90 23.95
N TYR A 542 13.30 8.01 22.67
CA TYR A 542 13.10 6.85 21.81
C TYR A 542 13.97 6.95 20.56
N ALA A 543 14.32 5.81 20.03
CA ALA A 543 15.00 5.66 18.77
C ALA A 543 14.34 4.54 17.96
N SER A 544 14.03 4.80 16.70
CA SER A 544 13.52 3.81 15.76
C SER A 544 14.37 3.80 14.52
N ALA A 545 14.58 2.63 13.95
CA ALA A 545 15.29 2.49 12.68
C ALA A 545 14.65 1.36 11.87
N ASN A 546 14.51 1.57 10.58
CA ASN A 546 14.19 0.52 9.64
C ASN A 546 15.11 0.61 8.42
N GLY A 547 15.33 -0.51 7.76
CA GLY A 547 16.17 -0.57 6.58
C GLY A 547 15.89 -1.81 5.75
N THR A 548 16.11 -1.67 4.46
CA THR A 548 15.99 -2.74 3.48
C THR A 548 17.20 -2.71 2.58
N PHE A 549 17.79 -3.90 2.36
CA PHE A 549 18.72 -4.17 1.28
C PHE A 549 18.10 -5.26 0.43
N ALA A 550 17.73 -4.95 -0.80
CA ALA A 550 17.07 -5.91 -1.68
C ALA A 550 17.56 -5.76 -3.11
N LYS A 551 17.65 -6.88 -3.79
CA LYS A 551 17.96 -6.96 -5.21
C LYS A 551 16.77 -7.55 -5.96
N HIS A 552 16.36 -6.88 -7.03
CA HIS A 552 15.25 -7.27 -7.89
C HIS A 552 15.79 -7.43 -9.31
N GLN A 553 15.63 -8.60 -9.93
CA GLN A 553 16.24 -8.93 -11.22
C GLN A 553 15.24 -9.57 -12.17
N TYR A 554 15.43 -9.34 -13.47
CA TYR A 554 14.78 -10.07 -14.55
C TYR A 554 15.51 -11.41 -14.73
N ASP A 555 14.78 -12.52 -14.56
CA ASP A 555 15.36 -13.88 -14.74
C ASP A 555 15.07 -14.43 -16.15
N SER A 556 14.02 -13.96 -16.81
CA SER A 556 13.66 -14.40 -18.15
C SER A 556 14.58 -13.85 -19.24
N ASN A 557 14.82 -14.69 -20.26
CA ASN A 557 15.56 -14.33 -21.46
C ASN A 557 14.68 -13.50 -22.40
N LEU A 558 14.38 -12.26 -21.99
CA LEU A 558 13.53 -11.32 -22.70
C LEU A 558 14.36 -10.27 -23.42
N THR A 559 13.86 -9.85 -24.60
CA THR A 559 14.45 -8.74 -25.34
C THR A 559 13.44 -7.59 -25.36
N LEU A 560 13.75 -6.50 -24.66
CA LEU A 560 13.01 -5.25 -24.72
C LEU A 560 13.87 -4.19 -25.41
N SER A 561 13.25 -3.39 -26.28
CA SER A 561 13.97 -2.33 -27.03
C SER A 561 15.23 -2.83 -27.78
N ARG A 562 15.25 -4.10 -28.21
CA ARG A 562 16.39 -4.80 -28.87
C ARG A 562 17.56 -5.15 -27.96
N ILE A 563 17.40 -5.05 -26.66
CA ILE A 563 18.42 -5.40 -25.65
C ILE A 563 17.88 -6.59 -24.84
N ASN A 564 18.73 -7.59 -24.65
CA ASN A 564 18.42 -8.69 -23.72
C ASN A 564 18.55 -8.15 -22.30
N ILE A 565 17.48 -8.28 -21.48
CA ILE A 565 17.41 -7.76 -20.13
C ILE A 565 17.63 -8.82 -19.06
N GLN A 566 17.92 -10.06 -19.42
CA GLN A 566 18.21 -11.15 -18.46
C GLN A 566 19.34 -10.75 -17.51
N ASP A 567 19.17 -11.00 -16.23
CA ASP A 567 20.08 -10.65 -15.12
C ASP A 567 20.21 -9.13 -14.84
N ASN A 568 19.55 -8.26 -15.63
CA ASN A 568 19.48 -6.84 -15.31
C ASN A 568 18.65 -6.61 -14.03
N GLU A 569 19.00 -5.53 -13.33
CA GLU A 569 18.15 -5.04 -12.24
C GLU A 569 16.84 -4.49 -12.79
N ILE A 570 15.75 -4.81 -12.10
CA ILE A 570 14.45 -4.26 -12.48
C ILE A 570 14.46 -2.77 -12.16
N ASP A 571 14.05 -1.97 -13.13
CA ASP A 571 13.95 -0.52 -12.98
C ASP A 571 12.96 -0.11 -11.89
N THR A 572 13.13 1.10 -11.36
CA THR A 572 12.29 1.69 -10.29
C THR A 572 12.28 0.86 -8.98
N ALA A 573 13.41 0.27 -8.63
CA ALA A 573 13.60 -0.54 -7.41
C ALA A 573 14.93 -0.16 -6.72
N PRO A 574 14.92 0.72 -5.70
CA PRO A 574 16.12 1.02 -4.93
C PRO A 574 16.69 -0.22 -4.25
N GLU A 575 18.00 -0.47 -4.38
CA GLU A 575 18.64 -1.58 -3.68
C GLU A 575 18.67 -1.41 -2.15
N HIS A 576 18.72 -0.15 -1.68
CA HIS A 576 18.75 0.14 -0.26
C HIS A 576 17.89 1.37 0.06
N MET A 577 17.13 1.26 1.12
CA MET A 577 16.27 2.34 1.63
C MET A 577 16.03 2.15 3.13
N GLY A 578 15.66 3.22 3.80
CA GLY A 578 15.34 3.14 5.22
C GLY A 578 15.13 4.49 5.88
N SER A 579 14.81 4.45 7.15
CA SER A 579 14.67 5.65 7.96
C SER A 579 15.16 5.44 9.39
N VAL A 580 15.57 6.54 10.01
CA VAL A 580 15.98 6.57 11.43
C VAL A 580 15.26 7.74 12.09
N GLN A 581 14.61 7.47 13.22
CA GLN A 581 13.96 8.46 14.06
C GLN A 581 14.68 8.52 15.41
N LEU A 582 14.92 9.72 15.89
CA LEU A 582 15.39 9.98 17.24
C LEU A 582 14.48 11.03 17.87
N GLY A 583 13.85 10.67 18.96
CA GLY A 583 12.87 11.53 19.61
C GLY A 583 13.01 11.59 21.12
N TRP A 584 12.45 12.66 21.66
CA TRP A 584 12.23 12.87 23.07
C TRP A 584 10.76 13.21 23.31
N ARG A 585 10.18 12.67 24.38
CA ARG A 585 8.79 12.93 24.77
C ARG A 585 8.69 13.05 26.29
N SER A 586 7.98 14.08 26.75
CA SER A 586 7.69 14.27 28.18
C SER A 586 6.43 13.50 28.61
N ASP A 587 6.23 13.34 29.93
CA ASP A 587 4.99 12.77 30.49
C ASP A 587 3.77 13.66 30.22
N SER A 588 3.96 14.96 30.02
CA SER A 588 2.90 15.93 29.67
C SER A 588 2.53 15.93 28.19
N GLY A 589 3.28 15.21 27.33
CA GLY A 589 2.99 15.01 25.90
C GLY A 589 3.74 15.95 24.96
N GLU A 590 4.64 16.83 25.47
CA GLU A 590 5.53 17.57 24.59
C GLU A 590 6.54 16.61 23.96
N PHE A 591 6.88 16.84 22.70
CA PHE A 591 7.83 16.01 22.00
C PHE A 591 8.68 16.81 20.99
N ILE A 592 9.84 16.24 20.68
CA ILE A 592 10.66 16.62 19.54
C ILE A 592 11.19 15.34 18.88
N GLU A 593 11.08 15.24 17.57
CA GLU A 593 11.58 14.12 16.78
C GLU A 593 12.37 14.62 15.58
N LEU A 594 13.55 14.06 15.38
CA LEU A 594 14.35 14.19 14.18
C LEU A 594 14.27 12.87 13.41
N GLU A 595 13.92 12.94 12.11
CA GLU A 595 13.84 11.80 11.21
C GLU A 595 14.77 11.99 10.05
N TRP A 596 15.62 10.99 9.80
CA TRP A 596 16.41 10.87 8.57
C TRP A 596 15.80 9.79 7.70
N VAL A 597 15.60 10.12 6.41
CA VAL A 597 15.06 9.21 5.40
C VAL A 597 16.11 9.05 4.30
N HIS A 598 16.39 7.82 3.93
CA HIS A 598 17.32 7.48 2.87
C HIS A 598 16.64 6.65 1.79
N GLN A 599 16.80 7.08 0.55
CA GLN A 599 16.47 6.32 -0.65
C GLN A 599 17.71 6.20 -1.51
N GLY A 600 18.14 4.99 -1.79
CA GLY A 600 19.28 4.68 -2.64
C GLY A 600 19.03 4.97 -4.11
N ASN A 601 20.08 4.82 -4.89
CA ASN A 601 20.00 4.89 -6.34
C ASN A 601 19.22 3.71 -6.93
N TYR A 602 18.66 3.91 -8.13
CA TYR A 602 17.99 2.86 -8.89
C TYR A 602 17.98 3.17 -10.39
N TYR A 603 17.89 2.11 -11.19
CA TYR A 603 17.77 2.26 -12.64
C TYR A 603 16.36 2.74 -13.04
N LEU A 604 16.29 3.50 -14.14
CA LEU A 604 15.07 4.12 -14.65
C LEU A 604 14.50 3.40 -15.87
N ASN A 605 15.20 2.41 -16.38
CA ASN A 605 14.80 1.62 -17.55
C ASN A 605 15.34 0.18 -17.46
N PRO A 606 14.68 -0.79 -18.09
CA PRO A 606 15.07 -2.21 -18.03
C PRO A 606 16.48 -2.50 -18.61
N GLU A 607 16.99 -1.62 -19.48
CA GLU A 607 18.33 -1.75 -20.05
C GLU A 607 19.44 -1.34 -19.08
N ASN A 608 19.12 -0.83 -17.89
CA ASN A 608 20.04 -0.31 -16.89
C ASN A 608 20.98 0.78 -17.43
N SER A 609 20.51 1.60 -18.36
CA SER A 609 21.30 2.65 -19.02
C SER A 609 21.05 4.06 -18.46
N ALA A 610 20.00 4.26 -17.70
CA ALA A 610 19.65 5.51 -17.03
C ALA A 610 19.43 5.24 -15.53
N GLU A 611 19.86 6.16 -14.68
CA GLU A 611 19.86 5.97 -13.22
C GLU A 611 19.40 7.26 -12.52
N TYR A 612 18.71 7.12 -11.40
CA TYR A 612 18.47 8.15 -10.40
C TYR A 612 19.42 7.92 -9.21
N SER A 613 20.10 8.96 -8.75
CA SER A 613 21.14 8.85 -7.73
C SER A 613 20.63 8.68 -6.30
N GLY A 614 19.28 8.68 -6.09
CA GLY A 614 18.71 8.65 -4.75
C GLY A 614 18.77 9.98 -4.02
N HIS A 615 18.34 10.01 -2.74
CA HIS A 615 18.34 11.21 -1.91
C HIS A 615 18.34 10.90 -0.42
N ASN A 616 18.62 11.94 0.38
CA ASN A 616 18.53 11.90 1.84
C ASN A 616 17.72 13.09 2.34
N LEU A 617 16.67 12.84 3.12
CA LEU A 617 15.84 13.88 3.68
C LEU A 617 15.99 13.91 5.20
N LEU A 618 15.98 15.09 5.77
CA LEU A 618 15.94 15.31 7.20
C LEU A 618 14.65 16.05 7.57
N ASN A 619 13.85 15.47 8.48
CA ASN A 619 12.58 16.04 8.93
C ASN A 619 12.64 16.31 10.42
N LEU A 620 11.99 17.39 10.88
CA LEU A 620 11.86 17.75 12.29
C LEU A 620 10.36 17.87 12.64
N ARG A 621 9.96 17.27 13.75
CA ARG A 621 8.60 17.40 14.31
C ARG A 621 8.69 17.78 15.77
N THR A 622 7.79 18.64 16.21
CA THR A 622 7.71 19.04 17.62
C THR A 622 6.28 19.36 17.98
N GLY A 623 5.89 19.02 19.22
CA GLY A 623 4.59 19.32 19.79
C GLY A 623 4.72 19.88 21.19
N PHE A 624 3.83 20.82 21.51
CA PHE A 624 3.76 21.50 22.80
C PHE A 624 2.33 21.49 23.31
N ARG A 625 2.16 21.11 24.57
CA ARG A 625 0.89 21.19 25.28
C ARG A 625 0.76 22.57 25.93
N LEU A 626 -0.17 23.39 25.43
CA LEU A 626 -0.44 24.72 26.00
C LEU A 626 -1.41 24.67 27.19
N SER A 627 -2.30 23.69 27.19
CA SER A 627 -3.23 23.42 28.30
C SER A 627 -3.71 21.97 28.21
N ASP A 628 -4.48 21.51 29.21
CA ASP A 628 -5.06 20.14 29.20
C ASP A 628 -5.93 19.83 27.96
N ARG A 629 -6.29 20.85 27.19
CA ARG A 629 -7.18 20.72 26.02
C ARG A 629 -6.58 21.25 24.71
N LEU A 630 -5.43 21.88 24.75
CA LEU A 630 -4.90 22.59 23.57
C LEU A 630 -3.44 22.21 23.33
N ASP A 631 -3.20 21.54 22.23
CA ASP A 631 -1.89 21.16 21.73
C ASP A 631 -1.53 21.97 20.47
N ILE A 632 -0.24 22.29 20.32
CA ILE A 632 0.31 22.91 19.10
C ILE A 632 1.44 22.03 18.57
N GLY A 633 1.43 21.76 17.28
CA GLY A 633 2.47 21.06 16.55
C GLY A 633 3.16 21.94 15.53
N VAL A 634 4.45 21.70 15.32
CA VAL A 634 5.22 22.26 14.19
C VAL A 634 6.00 21.14 13.54
N ARG A 635 5.90 21.05 12.22
CA ARG A 635 6.63 20.10 11.41
C ARG A 635 7.43 20.84 10.34
N VAL A 636 8.70 20.45 10.16
CA VAL A 636 9.56 20.90 9.08
C VAL A 636 9.95 19.68 8.25
N SER A 637 9.44 19.60 7.03
CA SER A 637 9.84 18.59 6.06
C SER A 637 11.04 19.09 5.26
N ASN A 638 11.95 18.17 4.88
CA ASN A 638 13.16 18.48 4.13
C ASN A 638 13.96 19.65 4.74
N LEU A 639 14.35 19.50 6.01
CA LEU A 639 15.04 20.54 6.79
C LEU A 639 16.32 21.07 6.10
N THR A 640 17.01 20.22 5.37
CA THR A 640 18.26 20.53 4.64
C THR A 640 18.04 21.20 3.30
N ASP A 641 16.79 21.29 2.83
CA ASP A 641 16.41 21.88 1.53
C ASP A 641 17.05 21.15 0.34
N GLU A 642 17.04 19.81 0.39
CA GLU A 642 17.59 18.94 -0.64
C GLU A 642 16.72 18.99 -1.90
N ASP A 643 17.33 19.13 -3.07
CA ASP A 643 16.67 18.98 -4.36
C ASP A 643 16.59 17.50 -4.73
N TYR A 644 15.39 16.93 -4.79
CA TYR A 644 15.18 15.51 -5.03
C TYR A 644 13.95 15.25 -5.92
N ALA A 645 13.83 14.01 -6.38
CA ALA A 645 12.63 13.54 -7.05
C ALA A 645 11.89 12.50 -6.17
N GLU A 646 10.59 12.68 -6.02
CA GLU A 646 9.68 11.68 -5.40
C GLU A 646 9.57 10.44 -6.27
N ARG A 647 9.63 10.62 -7.58
CA ARG A 647 9.64 9.58 -8.60
C ARG A 647 10.49 10.00 -9.78
N ALA A 648 11.26 9.06 -10.29
CA ALA A 648 11.99 9.20 -11.54
C ALA A 648 11.76 7.97 -12.42
N ASP A 649 11.64 8.18 -13.73
CA ASP A 649 11.61 7.12 -14.73
C ASP A 649 12.29 7.60 -16.04
N PHE A 650 12.48 6.69 -17.00
CA PHE A 650 12.99 7.01 -18.32
C PHE A 650 11.99 6.54 -19.38
N GLY A 651 11.41 7.47 -20.08
CA GLY A 651 10.42 7.18 -21.09
C GLY A 651 10.50 8.10 -22.29
N PHE A 652 10.14 7.61 -23.47
CA PHE A 652 10.21 8.34 -24.74
C PHE A 652 11.59 8.95 -25.01
N GLY A 653 12.67 8.27 -24.55
CA GLY A 653 14.04 8.70 -24.77
C GLY A 653 14.52 9.85 -23.87
N SER A 654 13.82 10.16 -22.77
CA SER A 654 14.15 11.24 -21.83
C SER A 654 14.02 10.81 -20.38
N TYR A 655 14.85 11.39 -19.51
CA TYR A 655 14.66 11.38 -18.06
C TYR A 655 13.40 12.16 -17.70
N ARG A 656 12.59 11.62 -16.79
CA ARG A 656 11.34 12.21 -16.33
C ARG A 656 11.28 12.18 -14.80
N TYR A 657 10.84 13.30 -14.20
CA TYR A 657 10.82 13.44 -12.75
C TYR A 657 9.52 14.05 -12.25
N PHE A 658 8.97 13.47 -11.17
CA PHE A 658 8.05 14.15 -10.27
C PHE A 658 8.91 14.76 -9.16
N VAL A 659 8.94 16.08 -9.10
CA VAL A 659 9.86 16.83 -8.23
C VAL A 659 9.41 16.77 -6.79
N GLY A 660 10.34 16.55 -5.88
CA GLY A 660 10.10 16.61 -4.45
C GLY A 660 9.88 18.03 -3.93
N GLU A 661 9.14 18.16 -2.86
CA GLU A 661 8.87 19.44 -2.23
C GLU A 661 10.14 19.97 -1.52
N PRO A 662 10.52 21.25 -1.69
CA PRO A 662 11.62 21.86 -0.94
C PRO A 662 11.30 21.92 0.55
N ARG A 663 12.16 22.53 1.36
CA ARG A 663 11.89 22.71 2.80
C ARG A 663 10.54 23.38 3.03
N ALA A 664 9.66 22.68 3.76
CA ALA A 664 8.29 23.09 4.03
C ALA A 664 7.99 23.09 5.54
N ILE A 665 7.28 24.12 6.02
CA ILE A 665 6.93 24.28 7.43
C ILE A 665 5.43 24.24 7.59
N TYR A 666 4.95 23.37 8.49
CA TYR A 666 3.54 23.20 8.82
C TYR A 666 3.31 23.50 10.30
N ALA A 667 2.14 24.05 10.60
CA ALA A 667 1.71 24.29 11.96
C ALA A 667 0.32 23.69 12.17
N THR A 668 0.14 23.05 13.31
CA THR A 668 -1.13 22.40 13.70
C THR A 668 -1.57 22.87 15.06
N VAL A 669 -2.86 23.08 15.21
CA VAL A 669 -3.52 23.32 16.50
C VAL A 669 -4.56 22.24 16.69
N GLN A 670 -4.52 21.55 17.83
CA GLN A 670 -5.49 20.51 18.20
C GLN A 670 -6.18 20.88 19.50
N TYR A 671 -7.51 20.78 19.49
CA TYR A 671 -8.35 20.99 20.66
C TYR A 671 -9.09 19.71 21.04
N GLN A 672 -9.08 19.36 22.32
CA GLN A 672 -9.76 18.21 22.91
C GLN A 672 -10.89 18.67 23.83
N TYR A 673 -12.08 18.03 23.76
CA TYR A 673 -13.21 18.33 24.63
C TYR A 673 -13.69 17.14 25.43
#